data_4d7a185ef73bfda95cc4be970ed07b69
#
_entry.id   4d7a185ef73bfda95cc4be970ed07b69
#
_cell.length_a   1.000
_cell.length_b   1.000
_cell.length_c   1.000
_cell.angle_alpha   90.00
_cell.angle_beta   90.00
_cell.angle_gamma   90.00
#
_symmetry.space_group_name_H-M   'P 1'
#
loop_
_entity.id
_entity.type
_entity.pdbx_description
1 polymer ?
#
loop_
_entity_poly.entity_id
_entity_poly.type
_entity_poly.pdbx_seq_one_letter_code
_entity_poly.pdbx_strand_id
1 'polypeptide(L)'
;MNAFTDLFIRRPVLASVVSLLILLIGGMAGLRLQVRQFPATSNTTITITTTYPGAAADVIKGFITTPIEQAVASSEGIDTLVSASQQNVSTITLNLRLDANPDRAMADTLSKVNQVRGLLPRDANDPVVVKQTGQGFALMYLSFNSNVMTSSQITDYLTRVVQSRLQTVDGVANAQILGGQTFAMRIWLDPTRMAALGVTANDVRAALAANNFTTAAGEVKSDFTQISVNALTSLDSAKAFGRLVIAAHGDALVRLGDVAKIELGPQGSDSSSVFDGLKAVFIGIYGTPEANPLTVIDGVRAIMPSIRAGLPAGLNATIAYDSTTFIRASIYEVAKTLIQAAAIVIVVIFLFLGNLRSTFIPIVTIPLSLIGVMMALMALGYSINLLTLLALVLAIGLVVDDAIVVVENIHRHIEEGMTPFDAAIRGAHEIALPIIAMTITLAAVYAPIGFVSGVTGALFREFAFTLAGAVIVSGFIALTLSPMMCSRLLSHEKSEGWLARLIDRSFLSLRRAYKRRLHSSLNFRALTLLILVGVLALTGVMYASTPRELAPEEDQGFLLSLIKAPQVGNLDYTEQATERVNTEVREVPEVSHVFMINGFPNVRSAFAGFLLKPWSERAKSQKQVLGELSPKFLAVPQAQVQAFSPPALPGSTGGAPMQFVIRTTGDYATLADVALKMQQAARESGLFLFTDVDLKFDTPQYVFKVDADKANRIGVNMADVGTALATMLGGNYVNLFSLYGRSYQVI
;
A
#
# COMPACT_ATOMS: atom_id res chain seq x y z
N MET A 1 -21.65 -43.87 11.01
CA MET A 1 -20.33 -43.37 11.39
C MET A 1 -19.33 -44.49 11.61
N ASN A 2 -19.66 -45.48 12.39
CA ASN A 2 -18.75 -46.62 12.67
C ASN A 2 -18.26 -47.31 11.37
N ALA A 3 -19.13 -47.48 10.37
CA ALA A 3 -18.76 -48.03 9.07
C ALA A 3 -17.71 -47.18 8.29
N PHE A 4 -17.63 -45.86 8.53
CA PHE A 4 -16.67 -44.97 7.86
C PHE A 4 -15.27 -45.17 8.42
N THR A 5 -15.08 -45.12 9.73
CA THR A 5 -13.77 -45.34 10.37
C THR A 5 -13.28 -46.76 10.15
N ASP A 6 -14.17 -47.75 10.23
CA ASP A 6 -13.86 -49.16 9.96
C ASP A 6 -13.32 -49.38 8.53
N LEU A 7 -13.88 -48.71 7.55
CA LEU A 7 -13.41 -48.78 6.16
C LEU A 7 -11.92 -48.49 6.01
N PHE A 8 -11.46 -47.40 6.68
CA PHE A 8 -10.04 -47.00 6.60
C PHE A 8 -9.13 -47.88 7.46
N ILE A 9 -9.60 -48.39 8.61
CA ILE A 9 -8.82 -49.34 9.44
C ILE A 9 -8.65 -50.67 8.72
N ARG A 10 -9.74 -51.19 8.14
CA ARG A 10 -9.74 -52.45 7.41
C ARG A 10 -9.02 -52.39 6.06
N ARG A 11 -8.93 -51.20 5.45
CA ARG A 11 -8.25 -50.98 4.14
C ARG A 11 -7.14 -49.92 4.27
N PRO A 12 -5.98 -50.29 4.85
CA PRO A 12 -4.90 -49.33 5.12
C PRO A 12 -4.36 -48.66 3.86
N VAL A 13 -4.41 -49.38 2.69
CA VAL A 13 -4.04 -48.75 1.43
C VAL A 13 -4.93 -47.59 1.06
N LEU A 14 -6.25 -47.66 1.33
CA LEU A 14 -7.17 -46.60 1.06
C LEU A 14 -6.85 -45.35 1.94
N ALA A 15 -6.60 -45.55 3.24
CA ALA A 15 -6.19 -44.46 4.13
C ALA A 15 -4.89 -43.78 3.65
N SER A 16 -3.91 -44.56 3.29
CA SER A 16 -2.62 -44.04 2.78
C SER A 16 -2.77 -43.30 1.46
N VAL A 17 -3.58 -43.81 0.52
CA VAL A 17 -3.82 -43.18 -0.80
C VAL A 17 -4.56 -41.83 -0.61
N VAL A 18 -5.61 -41.78 0.23
CA VAL A 18 -6.33 -40.55 0.49
C VAL A 18 -5.42 -39.52 1.16
N SER A 19 -4.61 -39.92 2.12
CA SER A 19 -3.65 -39.03 2.77
C SER A 19 -2.59 -38.52 1.79
N LEU A 20 -2.09 -39.39 0.88
CA LEU A 20 -1.16 -38.97 -0.15
C LEU A 20 -1.79 -37.98 -1.15
N LEU A 21 -3.07 -38.20 -1.51
CA LEU A 21 -3.81 -37.26 -2.36
C LEU A 21 -3.97 -35.89 -1.69
N ILE A 22 -4.28 -35.85 -0.40
CA ILE A 22 -4.33 -34.60 0.36
C ILE A 22 -2.97 -33.91 0.35
N LEU A 23 -1.87 -34.65 0.55
CA LEU A 23 -0.52 -34.14 0.50
C LEU A 23 -0.17 -33.57 -0.88
N LEU A 24 -0.47 -34.31 -1.95
CA LEU A 24 -0.17 -33.88 -3.32
C LEU A 24 -0.99 -32.65 -3.74
N ILE A 25 -2.31 -32.70 -3.55
CA ILE A 25 -3.21 -31.59 -3.92
C ILE A 25 -2.93 -30.36 -3.05
N GLY A 26 -2.76 -30.56 -1.74
CA GLY A 26 -2.42 -29.46 -0.83
C GLY A 26 -1.04 -28.85 -1.12
N GLY A 27 -0.05 -29.68 -1.43
CA GLY A 27 1.28 -29.22 -1.85
C GLY A 27 1.24 -28.45 -3.16
N MET A 28 0.52 -28.95 -4.18
CA MET A 28 0.30 -28.22 -5.43
C MET A 28 -0.46 -26.91 -5.20
N ALA A 29 -1.47 -26.92 -4.33
CA ALA A 29 -2.20 -25.72 -3.96
C ALA A 29 -1.26 -24.69 -3.31
N GLY A 30 -0.45 -25.10 -2.35
CA GLY A 30 0.52 -24.21 -1.69
C GLY A 30 1.50 -23.54 -2.65
N LEU A 31 1.94 -24.25 -3.69
CA LEU A 31 2.82 -23.70 -4.73
C LEU A 31 2.10 -22.72 -5.69
N ARG A 32 0.78 -22.82 -5.83
CA ARG A 32 -0.02 -22.00 -6.74
C ARG A 32 -0.71 -20.83 -6.04
N LEU A 33 -0.89 -20.92 -4.73
CA LEU A 33 -1.51 -19.84 -3.95
C LEU A 33 -0.68 -18.56 -4.06
N GLN A 34 -1.39 -17.45 -4.21
CA GLN A 34 -0.77 -16.12 -4.21
C GLN A 34 -0.21 -15.82 -2.83
N VAL A 35 1.00 -15.27 -2.79
CA VAL A 35 1.62 -14.80 -1.54
C VAL A 35 1.44 -13.28 -1.46
N ARG A 36 0.87 -12.79 -0.37
CA ARG A 36 0.61 -11.38 -0.13
C ARG A 36 1.05 -11.00 1.29
N GLN A 37 1.18 -9.73 1.57
CA GLN A 37 1.37 -9.26 2.95
C GLN A 37 0.08 -9.43 3.76
N PHE A 38 -1.05 -8.97 3.20
CA PHE A 38 -2.38 -9.03 3.78
C PHE A 38 -3.39 -9.64 2.81
N PRO A 39 -4.56 -10.09 3.31
CA PRO A 39 -5.67 -10.46 2.46
C PRO A 39 -6.04 -9.36 1.47
N ALA A 40 -6.62 -9.72 0.34
CA ALA A 40 -7.11 -8.73 -0.61
C ALA A 40 -8.23 -7.91 0.02
N THR A 41 -7.91 -6.70 0.41
CA THR A 41 -8.93 -5.69 0.73
C THR A 41 -9.25 -4.96 -0.56
N SER A 42 -10.45 -5.12 -1.07
CA SER A 42 -10.89 -4.47 -2.31
C SER A 42 -11.19 -2.97 -2.12
N ASN A 43 -10.37 -2.29 -1.32
CA ASN A 43 -10.48 -0.84 -1.16
C ASN A 43 -10.00 -0.19 -2.46
N THR A 44 -10.93 0.10 -3.34
CA THR A 44 -10.66 0.78 -4.60
C THR A 44 -11.07 2.24 -4.48
N THR A 45 -10.18 3.11 -4.89
CA THR A 45 -10.44 4.55 -5.04
C THR A 45 -10.36 4.94 -6.50
N ILE A 46 -11.24 5.86 -6.92
CA ILE A 46 -11.14 6.53 -8.23
C ILE A 46 -10.83 7.99 -7.95
N THR A 47 -9.68 8.44 -8.45
CA THR A 47 -9.24 9.83 -8.29
C THR A 47 -9.37 10.57 -9.61
N ILE A 48 -10.05 11.71 -9.59
CA ILE A 48 -10.19 12.62 -10.71
C ILE A 48 -9.36 13.85 -10.40
N THR A 49 -8.33 14.10 -11.20
CA THR A 49 -7.44 15.26 -11.05
C THR A 49 -7.59 16.18 -12.26
N THR A 50 -7.88 17.44 -12.03
CA THR A 50 -7.99 18.46 -13.06
C THR A 50 -7.13 19.65 -12.69
N THR A 51 -6.20 20.03 -13.57
CA THR A 51 -5.33 21.18 -13.34
C THR A 51 -5.80 22.38 -14.15
N TYR A 52 -5.80 23.54 -13.51
CA TYR A 52 -6.06 24.84 -14.14
C TYR A 52 -4.98 25.82 -13.70
N PRO A 53 -3.88 25.93 -14.46
CA PRO A 53 -2.74 26.74 -14.07
C PRO A 53 -3.09 28.21 -13.83
N GLY A 54 -2.61 28.78 -12.72
CA GLY A 54 -2.88 30.17 -12.34
C GLY A 54 -4.20 30.41 -11.62
N ALA A 55 -5.11 29.42 -11.56
CA ALA A 55 -6.41 29.59 -10.93
C ALA A 55 -6.34 29.51 -9.41
N ALA A 56 -7.02 30.44 -8.71
CA ALA A 56 -7.18 30.41 -7.27
C ALA A 56 -8.13 29.28 -6.83
N ALA A 57 -8.05 28.84 -5.58
CA ALA A 57 -8.84 27.72 -5.05
C ALA A 57 -10.36 27.91 -5.21
N ASP A 58 -10.87 29.14 -5.05
CA ASP A 58 -12.30 29.44 -5.22
C ASP A 58 -12.75 29.29 -6.69
N VAL A 59 -11.89 29.67 -7.64
CA VAL A 59 -12.13 29.48 -9.09
C VAL A 59 -12.14 28.01 -9.41
N ILE A 60 -11.16 27.26 -8.91
CA ILE A 60 -11.10 25.79 -9.05
C ILE A 60 -12.36 25.14 -8.50
N LYS A 61 -12.78 25.53 -7.30
CA LYS A 61 -13.99 25.00 -6.67
C LYS A 61 -15.24 25.25 -7.52
N GLY A 62 -15.45 26.50 -7.93
CA GLY A 62 -16.68 26.90 -8.62
C GLY A 62 -16.80 26.37 -10.04
N PHE A 63 -15.70 26.42 -10.80
CA PHE A 63 -15.72 26.12 -12.25
C PHE A 63 -15.24 24.71 -12.61
N ILE A 64 -14.59 23.99 -11.70
CA ILE A 64 -14.06 22.66 -11.98
C ILE A 64 -14.61 21.63 -11.01
N THR A 65 -14.35 21.82 -9.69
CA THR A 65 -14.68 20.81 -8.68
C THR A 65 -16.19 20.57 -8.62
N THR A 66 -16.97 21.63 -8.42
CA THR A 66 -18.43 21.52 -8.27
C THR A 66 -19.14 20.88 -9.47
N PRO A 67 -18.87 21.26 -10.74
CA PRO A 67 -19.48 20.59 -11.89
C PRO A 67 -19.15 19.10 -11.97
N ILE A 68 -17.90 18.72 -11.69
CA ILE A 68 -17.48 17.31 -11.72
C ILE A 68 -18.11 16.55 -10.55
N GLU A 69 -18.10 17.10 -9.32
CA GLU A 69 -18.74 16.49 -8.13
C GLU A 69 -20.21 16.17 -8.39
N GLN A 70 -20.97 17.15 -8.89
CA GLN A 70 -22.40 16.97 -9.19
C GLN A 70 -22.63 15.85 -10.18
N ALA A 71 -21.79 15.74 -11.20
CA ALA A 71 -21.91 14.70 -12.20
C ALA A 71 -21.61 13.31 -11.60
N VAL A 72 -20.50 13.17 -10.84
CA VAL A 72 -20.05 11.87 -10.37
C VAL A 72 -20.70 11.43 -9.05
N ALA A 73 -21.38 12.33 -8.32
CA ALA A 73 -22.04 12.00 -7.06
C ALA A 73 -23.06 10.86 -7.16
N SER A 74 -23.63 10.64 -8.34
CA SER A 74 -24.58 9.56 -8.61
C SER A 74 -23.92 8.30 -9.20
N SER A 75 -22.60 8.18 -9.20
CA SER A 75 -21.90 7.00 -9.74
C SER A 75 -22.14 5.77 -8.89
N GLU A 76 -22.26 4.62 -9.55
CA GLU A 76 -22.60 3.36 -8.89
C GLU A 76 -21.44 2.88 -7.99
N GLY A 77 -21.79 2.38 -6.82
CA GLY A 77 -20.83 1.72 -5.92
C GLY A 77 -19.99 2.66 -5.06
N ILE A 78 -20.24 3.97 -5.05
CA ILE A 78 -19.55 4.92 -4.19
C ILE A 78 -20.01 4.75 -2.75
N ASP A 79 -19.04 4.73 -1.84
CA ASP A 79 -19.24 4.82 -0.40
C ASP A 79 -19.13 6.27 0.07
N THR A 80 -17.99 6.91 -0.25
CA THR A 80 -17.75 8.32 0.07
C THR A 80 -17.12 9.06 -1.09
N LEU A 81 -17.46 10.36 -1.23
CA LEU A 81 -16.86 11.30 -2.16
C LEU A 81 -16.21 12.42 -1.36
N VAL A 82 -14.92 12.62 -1.59
CA VAL A 82 -14.13 13.69 -0.97
C VAL A 82 -13.47 14.50 -2.06
N SER A 83 -13.58 15.82 -2.00
CA SER A 83 -12.89 16.70 -2.95
C SER A 83 -12.04 17.75 -2.24
N ALA A 84 -10.95 18.13 -2.89
CA ALA A 84 -10.07 19.20 -2.47
C ALA A 84 -9.86 20.16 -3.64
N SER A 85 -10.18 21.44 -3.41
CA SER A 85 -9.89 22.53 -4.34
C SER A 85 -8.72 23.33 -3.81
N GLN A 86 -7.61 23.27 -4.51
CA GLN A 86 -6.38 23.99 -4.17
C GLN A 86 -6.00 24.93 -5.31
N GLN A 87 -5.06 25.83 -5.08
CA GLN A 87 -4.51 26.65 -6.15
C GLN A 87 -3.98 25.73 -7.28
N ASN A 88 -4.37 25.99 -8.50
CA ASN A 88 -4.02 25.26 -9.72
C ASN A 88 -4.65 23.87 -9.90
N VAL A 89 -5.26 23.23 -8.89
CA VAL A 89 -5.67 21.83 -8.99
C VAL A 89 -6.97 21.52 -8.23
N SER A 90 -7.82 20.74 -8.88
CA SER A 90 -8.96 20.03 -8.29
C SER A 90 -8.63 18.57 -8.17
N THR A 91 -8.86 17.97 -7.00
CA THR A 91 -8.74 16.52 -6.77
C THR A 91 -10.04 16.02 -6.16
N ILE A 92 -10.69 15.07 -6.83
CA ILE A 92 -11.92 14.43 -6.36
C ILE A 92 -11.63 12.95 -6.18
N THR A 93 -11.85 12.43 -5.00
CA THR A 93 -11.59 11.02 -4.65
C THR A 93 -12.92 10.34 -4.34
N LEU A 94 -13.24 9.31 -5.09
CA LEU A 94 -14.37 8.43 -4.90
C LEU A 94 -13.88 7.15 -4.22
N ASN A 95 -14.27 6.91 -2.99
CA ASN A 95 -14.01 5.64 -2.31
C ASN A 95 -15.16 4.70 -2.63
N LEU A 96 -14.84 3.53 -3.17
CA LEU A 96 -15.85 2.54 -3.52
C LEU A 96 -16.18 1.65 -2.32
N ARG A 97 -17.41 1.17 -2.27
CA ARG A 97 -17.81 0.11 -1.34
C ARG A 97 -17.04 -1.17 -1.63
N LEU A 98 -16.76 -1.95 -0.60
CA LEU A 98 -15.97 -3.19 -0.71
C LEU A 98 -16.60 -4.24 -1.65
N ASP A 99 -17.92 -4.19 -1.84
CA ASP A 99 -18.70 -5.09 -2.69
C ASP A 99 -18.91 -4.55 -4.12
N ALA A 100 -18.47 -3.31 -4.40
CA ALA A 100 -18.64 -2.68 -5.70
C ALA A 100 -17.67 -3.25 -6.75
N ASN A 101 -18.13 -3.33 -8.01
CA ASN A 101 -17.27 -3.68 -9.12
C ASN A 101 -16.44 -2.45 -9.56
N PRO A 102 -15.09 -2.47 -9.41
CA PRO A 102 -14.27 -1.30 -9.66
C PRO A 102 -14.23 -0.86 -11.14
N ASP A 103 -14.34 -1.81 -12.07
CA ASP A 103 -14.27 -1.52 -13.50
C ASP A 103 -15.56 -0.86 -13.99
N ARG A 104 -16.69 -1.32 -13.48
CA ARG A 104 -17.99 -0.72 -13.77
C ARG A 104 -18.09 0.69 -13.20
N ALA A 105 -17.65 0.89 -11.94
CA ALA A 105 -17.59 2.21 -11.32
C ALA A 105 -16.68 3.18 -12.09
N MET A 106 -15.53 2.69 -12.57
CA MET A 106 -14.59 3.47 -13.39
C MET A 106 -15.22 3.88 -14.72
N ALA A 107 -15.88 2.96 -15.44
CA ALA A 107 -16.54 3.24 -16.71
C ALA A 107 -17.67 4.27 -16.56
N ASP A 108 -18.49 4.14 -15.50
CA ASP A 108 -19.56 5.08 -15.18
C ASP A 108 -19.01 6.48 -14.84
N THR A 109 -17.96 6.53 -13.99
CA THR A 109 -17.27 7.77 -13.63
C THR A 109 -16.71 8.49 -14.84
N LEU A 110 -16.00 7.76 -15.74
CA LEU A 110 -15.47 8.33 -16.99
C LEU A 110 -16.58 8.89 -17.89
N SER A 111 -17.70 8.17 -18.02
CA SER A 111 -18.86 8.63 -18.81
C SER A 111 -19.39 9.96 -18.27
N LYS A 112 -19.55 10.08 -16.95
CA LYS A 112 -20.07 11.28 -16.28
C LYS A 112 -19.11 12.47 -16.35
N VAL A 113 -17.81 12.22 -16.17
CA VAL A 113 -16.79 13.26 -16.33
C VAL A 113 -16.79 13.81 -17.75
N ASN A 114 -16.91 12.94 -18.77
CA ASN A 114 -16.97 13.35 -20.16
C ASN A 114 -18.23 14.18 -20.50
N GLN A 115 -19.37 13.93 -19.83
CA GLN A 115 -20.60 14.72 -20.03
C GLN A 115 -20.44 16.18 -19.61
N VAL A 116 -19.66 16.45 -18.54
CA VAL A 116 -19.45 17.81 -18.03
C VAL A 116 -18.20 18.49 -18.58
N ARG A 117 -17.41 17.81 -19.40
CA ARG A 117 -16.17 18.37 -19.97
C ARG A 117 -16.40 19.67 -20.72
N GLY A 118 -17.52 19.78 -21.45
CA GLY A 118 -17.89 21.00 -22.18
C GLY A 118 -18.28 22.19 -21.31
N LEU A 119 -18.52 21.98 -20.01
CA LEU A 119 -18.81 23.03 -19.01
C LEU A 119 -17.57 23.59 -18.36
N LEU A 120 -16.43 22.89 -18.47
CA LEU A 120 -15.17 23.31 -17.85
C LEU A 120 -14.53 24.46 -18.65
N PRO A 121 -13.74 25.33 -18.00
CA PRO A 121 -12.99 26.38 -18.68
C PRO A 121 -12.07 25.80 -19.76
N ARG A 122 -11.98 26.46 -20.92
CA ARG A 122 -11.16 26.00 -22.06
C ARG A 122 -9.67 25.94 -21.77
N ASP A 123 -9.20 26.77 -20.85
CA ASP A 123 -7.78 26.83 -20.44
C ASP A 123 -7.46 25.84 -19.32
N ALA A 124 -8.44 25.12 -18.78
CA ALA A 124 -8.22 24.03 -17.87
C ALA A 124 -7.78 22.78 -18.63
N ASN A 125 -6.87 22.01 -18.06
CA ASN A 125 -6.47 20.72 -18.62
C ASN A 125 -7.63 19.72 -18.51
N ASP A 126 -7.62 18.72 -19.38
CA ASP A 126 -8.60 17.64 -19.31
C ASP A 126 -8.54 16.88 -17.97
N PRO A 127 -9.68 16.51 -17.40
CA PRO A 127 -9.71 15.67 -16.21
C PRO A 127 -9.04 14.33 -16.43
N VAL A 128 -8.09 13.99 -15.57
CA VAL A 128 -7.41 12.69 -15.56
C VAL A 128 -8.07 11.82 -14.49
N VAL A 129 -8.65 10.70 -14.92
CA VAL A 129 -9.33 9.75 -14.03
C VAL A 129 -8.44 8.52 -13.84
N VAL A 130 -8.08 8.22 -12.61
CA VAL A 130 -7.20 7.10 -12.24
C VAL A 130 -7.90 6.20 -11.23
N LYS A 131 -7.99 4.91 -11.57
CA LYS A 131 -8.42 3.87 -10.62
C LYS A 131 -7.21 3.34 -9.86
N GLN A 132 -7.27 3.32 -8.56
CA GLN A 132 -6.26 2.75 -7.68
C GLN A 132 -6.91 1.67 -6.81
N THR A 133 -6.47 0.44 -7.00
CA THR A 133 -6.95 -0.72 -6.23
C THR A 133 -5.82 -1.23 -5.35
N GLY A 134 -6.07 -1.44 -4.06
CA GLY A 134 -5.09 -1.97 -3.12
C GLY A 134 -4.32 -0.89 -2.35
N GLN A 135 -3.10 -1.21 -1.94
CA GLN A 135 -2.25 -0.29 -1.15
C GLN A 135 -1.79 0.90 -1.99
N GLY A 136 -1.89 2.11 -1.42
CA GLY A 136 -1.47 3.35 -2.07
C GLY A 136 0.04 3.51 -2.28
N PHE A 137 0.85 2.54 -1.82
CA PHE A 137 2.32 2.56 -1.93
C PHE A 137 2.81 1.59 -2.99
N ALA A 138 3.90 1.97 -3.68
CA ALA A 138 4.55 1.09 -4.64
C ALA A 138 5.21 -0.10 -3.93
N LEU A 139 5.24 -1.25 -4.62
CA LEU A 139 5.94 -2.45 -4.16
C LEU A 139 7.46 -2.23 -4.08
N MET A 140 8.00 -1.38 -4.98
CA MET A 140 9.41 -1.02 -5.03
C MET A 140 9.56 0.41 -5.53
N TYR A 141 10.50 1.15 -4.94
CA TYR A 141 10.95 2.44 -5.47
C TYR A 141 12.37 2.30 -5.99
N LEU A 142 12.55 2.62 -7.27
CA LEU A 142 13.86 2.70 -7.92
C LEU A 142 14.27 4.16 -7.97
N SER A 143 15.46 4.48 -7.46
CA SER A 143 16.07 5.81 -7.51
C SER A 143 17.05 5.88 -8.68
N PHE A 144 16.94 6.94 -9.46
CA PHE A 144 17.86 7.28 -10.54
C PHE A 144 18.46 8.64 -10.24
N ASN A 145 19.76 8.69 -9.91
CA ASN A 145 20.46 9.90 -9.51
C ASN A 145 21.67 10.18 -10.41
N SER A 146 21.96 11.45 -10.58
CA SER A 146 23.12 11.91 -11.35
C SER A 146 23.64 13.24 -10.80
N ASN A 147 24.94 13.43 -10.84
CA ASN A 147 25.61 14.72 -10.61
C ASN A 147 25.91 15.48 -11.89
N VAL A 148 25.63 14.88 -13.06
CA VAL A 148 25.93 15.45 -14.38
C VAL A 148 24.66 15.82 -15.15
N MET A 149 23.59 14.97 -15.02
CA MET A 149 22.33 15.16 -15.73
C MET A 149 21.33 15.95 -14.88
N THR A 150 20.54 16.80 -15.55
CA THR A 150 19.42 17.49 -14.90
C THR A 150 18.24 16.52 -14.67
N SER A 151 17.34 16.85 -13.74
CA SER A 151 16.13 16.05 -13.47
C SER A 151 15.28 15.86 -14.74
N SER A 152 15.20 16.86 -15.62
CA SER A 152 14.46 16.74 -16.90
C SER A 152 15.13 15.77 -17.86
N GLN A 153 16.45 15.76 -17.94
CA GLN A 153 17.20 14.80 -18.79
C GLN A 153 17.05 13.36 -18.25
N ILE A 154 17.09 13.20 -16.93
CA ILE A 154 16.84 11.91 -16.30
C ILE A 154 15.41 11.45 -16.59
N THR A 155 14.42 12.32 -16.37
CA THR A 155 12.99 12.01 -16.61
C THR A 155 12.74 11.60 -18.05
N ASP A 156 13.29 12.34 -19.01
CA ASP A 156 13.14 12.03 -20.44
C ASP A 156 13.73 10.64 -20.77
N TYR A 157 14.95 10.37 -20.30
CA TYR A 157 15.57 9.06 -20.49
C TYR A 157 14.75 7.93 -19.84
N LEU A 158 14.30 8.12 -18.59
CA LEU A 158 13.49 7.12 -17.89
C LEU A 158 12.19 6.84 -18.63
N THR A 159 11.53 7.88 -19.11
CA THR A 159 10.26 7.76 -19.83
C THR A 159 10.42 7.02 -21.17
N ARG A 160 11.50 7.29 -21.89
CA ARG A 160 11.74 6.69 -23.21
C ARG A 160 12.28 5.27 -23.16
N VAL A 161 13.10 4.95 -22.15
CA VAL A 161 13.92 3.74 -22.18
C VAL A 161 13.58 2.79 -21.02
N VAL A 162 13.47 3.32 -19.79
CA VAL A 162 13.42 2.47 -18.61
C VAL A 162 11.97 2.09 -18.26
N GLN A 163 11.05 3.05 -18.29
CA GLN A 163 9.66 2.87 -17.88
C GLN A 163 8.97 1.76 -18.67
N SER A 164 9.11 1.77 -20.00
CA SER A 164 8.50 0.75 -20.86
C SER A 164 9.04 -0.66 -20.59
N ARG A 165 10.34 -0.79 -20.29
CA ARG A 165 10.93 -2.08 -19.91
C ARG A 165 10.39 -2.61 -18.59
N LEU A 166 10.22 -1.72 -17.60
CA LEU A 166 9.65 -2.09 -16.30
C LEU A 166 8.18 -2.49 -16.42
N GLN A 167 7.43 -1.86 -17.32
CA GLN A 167 6.03 -2.19 -17.58
C GLN A 167 5.83 -3.53 -18.31
N THR A 168 6.86 -4.09 -18.96
CA THR A 168 6.78 -5.42 -19.58
C THR A 168 6.97 -6.58 -18.60
N VAL A 169 7.36 -6.29 -17.35
CA VAL A 169 7.48 -7.33 -16.32
C VAL A 169 6.09 -7.82 -15.95
N ASP A 170 5.93 -9.14 -15.95
CA ASP A 170 4.65 -9.77 -15.62
C ASP A 170 4.17 -9.39 -14.22
N GLY A 171 2.89 -9.00 -14.13
CA GLY A 171 2.26 -8.55 -12.89
C GLY A 171 2.52 -7.09 -12.53
N VAL A 172 3.31 -6.33 -13.29
CA VAL A 172 3.42 -4.87 -13.14
C VAL A 172 2.20 -4.19 -13.74
N ALA A 173 1.43 -3.49 -12.92
CA ALA A 173 0.31 -2.67 -13.38
C ALA A 173 0.77 -1.31 -13.92
N ASN A 174 1.72 -0.70 -13.23
CA ASN A 174 2.26 0.61 -13.58
C ASN A 174 3.69 0.77 -13.05
N ALA A 175 4.52 1.47 -13.83
CA ALA A 175 5.82 1.99 -13.42
C ALA A 175 5.74 3.51 -13.46
N GLN A 176 5.43 4.14 -12.34
CA GLN A 176 5.15 5.57 -12.24
C GLN A 176 6.41 6.37 -11.91
N ILE A 177 6.70 7.37 -12.71
CA ILE A 177 7.79 8.32 -12.44
C ILE A 177 7.32 9.32 -11.38
N LEU A 178 8.11 9.51 -10.34
CA LEU A 178 7.86 10.41 -9.20
C LEU A 178 9.01 11.39 -9.05
N GLY A 179 8.69 12.65 -8.77
CA GLY A 179 9.69 13.72 -8.65
C GLY A 179 10.40 14.05 -9.96
N GLY A 180 9.87 13.55 -11.10
CA GLY A 180 10.38 13.83 -12.43
C GLY A 180 9.96 15.20 -12.93
N GLN A 181 10.75 15.76 -13.82
CA GLN A 181 10.50 17.04 -14.48
C GLN A 181 10.50 16.85 -16.00
N THR A 182 9.33 16.91 -16.62
CA THR A 182 9.21 16.83 -18.10
C THR A 182 9.82 18.08 -18.76
N PHE A 183 10.43 17.93 -19.93
CA PHE A 183 10.91 19.07 -20.70
C PHE A 183 9.77 19.97 -21.18
N ALA A 184 10.05 21.26 -21.24
CA ALA A 184 9.25 22.26 -21.98
C ALA A 184 10.19 23.29 -22.61
N MET A 185 9.72 23.93 -23.69
CA MET A 185 10.37 25.13 -24.21
C MET A 185 9.88 26.31 -23.36
N ARG A 186 10.74 26.82 -22.50
CA ARG A 186 10.46 27.94 -21.60
C ARG A 186 10.80 29.26 -22.28
N ILE A 187 9.81 30.15 -22.34
CA ILE A 187 9.95 31.48 -22.96
C ILE A 187 9.67 32.51 -21.86
N TRP A 188 10.75 33.04 -21.30
CA TRP A 188 10.70 34.04 -20.22
C TRP A 188 10.61 35.42 -20.83
N LEU A 189 9.41 36.01 -20.83
CA LEU A 189 9.16 37.34 -21.40
C LEU A 189 9.75 38.43 -20.52
N ASP A 190 10.39 39.41 -21.17
CA ASP A 190 10.93 40.61 -20.52
C ASP A 190 9.96 41.79 -20.72
N PRO A 191 9.22 42.23 -19.69
CA PRO A 191 8.22 43.29 -19.82
C PRO A 191 8.83 44.63 -20.29
N THR A 192 10.07 44.93 -19.88
CA THR A 192 10.75 46.17 -20.25
C THR A 192 11.11 46.22 -21.72
N ARG A 193 11.65 45.13 -22.25
CA ARG A 193 11.98 45.00 -23.68
C ARG A 193 10.69 44.96 -24.53
N MET A 194 9.67 44.27 -24.08
CA MET A 194 8.37 44.21 -24.75
C MET A 194 7.76 45.60 -24.88
N ALA A 195 7.75 46.38 -23.78
CA ALA A 195 7.24 47.77 -23.80
C ALA A 195 8.04 48.67 -24.71
N ALA A 196 9.38 48.54 -24.71
CA ALA A 196 10.27 49.34 -25.59
C ALA A 196 10.06 49.07 -27.07
N LEU A 197 9.66 47.83 -27.42
CA LEU A 197 9.42 47.40 -28.79
C LEU A 197 7.94 47.40 -29.19
N GLY A 198 7.03 47.86 -28.32
CA GLY A 198 5.60 47.95 -28.56
C GLY A 198 4.92 46.59 -28.76
N VAL A 199 5.42 45.52 -28.10
CA VAL A 199 4.93 44.17 -28.22
C VAL A 199 4.21 43.75 -26.92
N THR A 200 3.04 43.11 -27.06
CA THR A 200 2.27 42.59 -25.93
C THR A 200 2.47 41.06 -25.75
N ALA A 201 2.05 40.55 -24.60
CA ALA A 201 2.05 39.10 -24.35
C ALA A 201 1.12 38.34 -25.32
N ASN A 202 0.02 39.00 -25.73
CA ASN A 202 -0.93 38.45 -26.70
C ASN A 202 -0.30 38.33 -28.09
N ASP A 203 0.52 39.31 -28.50
CA ASP A 203 1.24 39.25 -29.77
C ASP A 203 2.22 38.07 -29.81
N VAL A 204 2.97 37.88 -28.73
CA VAL A 204 3.89 36.74 -28.59
C VAL A 204 3.12 35.41 -28.67
N ARG A 205 2.02 35.27 -27.91
CA ARG A 205 1.17 34.07 -27.93
C ARG A 205 0.60 33.82 -29.33
N ALA A 206 0.04 34.84 -30.01
CA ALA A 206 -0.50 34.73 -31.33
C ALA A 206 0.55 34.32 -32.37
N ALA A 207 1.75 34.92 -32.30
CA ALA A 207 2.86 34.58 -33.19
C ALA A 207 3.34 33.13 -32.98
N LEU A 208 3.47 32.67 -31.73
CA LEU A 208 3.81 31.29 -31.44
C LEU A 208 2.75 30.32 -31.94
N ALA A 209 1.46 30.60 -31.70
CA ALA A 209 0.35 29.76 -32.16
C ALA A 209 0.28 29.66 -33.69
N ALA A 210 0.55 30.76 -34.39
CA ALA A 210 0.50 30.82 -35.83
C ALA A 210 1.71 30.19 -36.54
N ASN A 211 2.89 30.21 -35.93
CA ASN A 211 4.14 29.86 -36.61
C ASN A 211 4.83 28.60 -36.03
N ASN A 212 4.26 27.98 -35.03
CA ASN A 212 4.75 26.70 -34.49
C ASN A 212 3.58 25.72 -34.40
N PHE A 213 3.33 24.98 -35.45
CA PHE A 213 2.29 23.97 -35.49
C PHE A 213 2.71 22.79 -36.38
N THR A 214 2.16 21.62 -36.11
CA THR A 214 2.37 20.43 -36.93
C THR A 214 1.22 20.26 -37.90
N THR A 215 1.53 20.14 -39.18
CA THR A 215 0.51 19.95 -40.22
C THR A 215 0.72 18.61 -40.94
N ALA A 216 -0.39 17.97 -41.28
CA ALA A 216 -0.39 16.81 -42.17
C ALA A 216 -0.60 17.36 -43.62
N ALA A 217 0.53 17.55 -44.33
CA ALA A 217 0.51 18.14 -45.65
C ALA A 217 -0.09 17.22 -46.72
N GLY A 218 -0.30 15.92 -46.40
CA GLY A 218 -0.93 14.97 -47.31
C GLY A 218 0.05 14.23 -48.22
N GLU A 219 -0.40 13.90 -49.43
CA GLU A 219 0.35 13.07 -50.36
C GLU A 219 0.17 13.61 -51.78
N VAL A 220 1.25 13.51 -52.56
CA VAL A 220 1.21 13.72 -54.00
C VAL A 220 1.03 12.34 -54.66
N LYS A 221 -0.06 12.24 -55.46
CA LYS A 221 -0.40 11.00 -56.20
C LYS A 221 -0.29 11.21 -57.65
N SER A 222 0.32 10.26 -58.35
CA SER A 222 0.29 10.12 -59.81
C SER A 222 -0.20 8.73 -60.17
N ASP A 223 -0.27 8.39 -61.45
CA ASP A 223 -0.78 7.10 -61.92
C ASP A 223 -0.02 5.89 -61.34
N PHE A 224 1.27 6.05 -60.98
CA PHE A 224 2.14 4.97 -60.55
C PHE A 224 2.91 5.25 -59.27
N THR A 225 2.81 6.48 -58.68
CA THR A 225 3.58 6.84 -57.48
C THR A 225 2.71 7.60 -56.50
N GLN A 226 2.96 7.32 -55.22
CA GLN A 226 2.40 8.04 -54.09
C GLN A 226 3.54 8.48 -53.18
N ILE A 227 3.68 9.76 -52.96
CA ILE A 227 4.78 10.35 -52.15
C ILE A 227 4.16 11.18 -51.03
N SER A 228 4.45 10.83 -49.77
CA SER A 228 4.05 11.62 -48.65
C SER A 228 4.77 12.97 -48.62
N VAL A 229 4.01 14.03 -48.34
CA VAL A 229 4.54 15.39 -48.20
C VAL A 229 4.62 15.71 -46.71
N ASN A 230 5.80 16.11 -46.24
CA ASN A 230 5.99 16.59 -44.88
C ASN A 230 6.37 18.07 -44.90
N ALA A 231 5.59 18.90 -44.20
CA ALA A 231 5.86 20.32 -44.06
C ALA A 231 6.55 20.58 -42.69
N LEU A 232 7.78 21.11 -42.71
CA LEU A 232 8.54 21.49 -41.51
C LEU A 232 8.03 22.84 -40.98
N THR A 233 6.89 22.82 -40.32
CA THR A 233 6.20 23.99 -39.73
C THR A 233 6.37 24.12 -38.21
N SER A 234 6.99 23.10 -37.55
CA SER A 234 7.25 23.13 -36.14
C SER A 234 8.71 23.56 -35.83
N LEU A 235 8.86 24.32 -34.77
CA LEU A 235 10.16 24.71 -34.23
C LEU A 235 10.68 23.64 -33.28
N ASP A 236 11.99 23.31 -33.37
CA ASP A 236 12.59 22.18 -32.63
C ASP A 236 13.67 22.59 -31.62
N SER A 237 14.09 23.85 -31.62
CA SER A 237 15.20 24.31 -30.80
C SER A 237 15.02 25.74 -30.29
N ALA A 238 15.58 26.04 -29.12
CA ALA A 238 15.57 27.39 -28.55
C ALA A 238 16.07 28.46 -29.54
N LYS A 239 17.05 28.10 -30.39
CA LYS A 239 17.55 28.98 -31.42
C LYS A 239 16.52 29.23 -32.55
N ALA A 240 15.75 28.22 -32.94
CA ALA A 240 14.68 28.38 -33.92
C ALA A 240 13.54 29.24 -33.35
N PHE A 241 13.12 29.01 -32.11
CA PHE A 241 12.16 29.86 -31.42
C PHE A 241 12.65 31.32 -31.31
N GLY A 242 13.95 31.57 -31.01
CA GLY A 242 14.51 32.92 -30.90
C GLY A 242 14.48 33.72 -32.18
N ARG A 243 14.43 33.05 -33.34
CA ARG A 243 14.35 33.71 -34.67
C ARG A 243 12.94 34.01 -35.10
N LEU A 244 11.93 33.50 -34.38
CA LEU A 244 10.53 33.73 -34.71
C LEU A 244 10.21 35.21 -34.71
N VAL A 245 9.64 35.71 -35.79
CA VAL A 245 9.16 37.11 -35.90
C VAL A 245 7.79 37.22 -35.20
N ILE A 246 7.71 38.14 -34.25
CA ILE A 246 6.48 38.43 -33.46
C ILE A 246 5.77 39.70 -33.89
N ALA A 247 6.53 40.67 -34.37
CA ALA A 247 5.97 41.94 -34.90
C ALA A 247 6.85 42.50 -35.99
N ALA A 248 6.30 43.35 -36.83
CA ALA A 248 7.01 44.11 -37.85
C ALA A 248 6.60 45.58 -37.73
N HIS A 249 7.58 46.45 -37.59
CA HIS A 249 7.40 47.91 -37.56
C HIS A 249 8.14 48.52 -38.75
N GLY A 250 7.39 48.67 -39.89
CA GLY A 250 8.03 48.99 -41.16
C GLY A 250 8.96 47.89 -41.62
N ASP A 251 10.24 48.24 -41.89
CA ASP A 251 11.30 47.28 -42.26
C ASP A 251 11.96 46.59 -41.07
N ALA A 252 11.71 47.02 -39.86
CA ALA A 252 12.27 46.44 -38.64
C ALA A 252 11.46 45.24 -38.17
N LEU A 253 12.07 44.06 -38.06
CA LEU A 253 11.48 42.84 -37.55
C LEU A 253 11.82 42.64 -36.07
N VAL A 254 10.80 42.56 -35.24
CA VAL A 254 10.97 42.19 -33.82
C VAL A 254 10.88 40.65 -33.69
N ARG A 255 11.92 40.06 -33.16
CA ARG A 255 12.03 38.62 -32.97
C ARG A 255 11.76 38.23 -31.51
N LEU A 256 11.36 37.00 -31.30
CA LEU A 256 11.07 36.48 -29.95
C LEU A 256 12.32 36.56 -29.04
N GLY A 257 13.52 36.33 -29.58
CA GLY A 257 14.76 36.47 -28.82
C GLY A 257 15.11 37.91 -28.40
N ASP A 258 14.47 38.94 -29.00
CA ASP A 258 14.69 40.35 -28.62
C ASP A 258 13.91 40.71 -27.35
N VAL A 259 12.80 40.01 -27.09
CA VAL A 259 11.88 40.29 -25.97
C VAL A 259 11.80 39.17 -24.92
N ALA A 260 12.48 38.02 -25.15
CA ALA A 260 12.42 36.88 -24.24
C ALA A 260 13.75 36.15 -24.13
N LYS A 261 14.00 35.52 -22.99
CA LYS A 261 14.98 34.44 -22.82
C LYS A 261 14.32 33.10 -23.14
N ILE A 262 14.92 32.34 -24.06
CA ILE A 262 14.36 31.05 -24.50
C ILE A 262 15.33 29.95 -24.13
N GLU A 263 14.82 28.95 -23.41
CA GLU A 263 15.62 27.81 -22.97
C GLU A 263 14.79 26.52 -22.88
N LEU A 264 15.44 25.38 -23.06
CA LEU A 264 14.88 24.10 -22.76
C LEU A 264 14.97 23.86 -21.25
N GLY A 265 13.84 23.85 -20.57
CA GLY A 265 13.77 23.74 -19.12
C GLY A 265 12.68 22.78 -18.67
N PRO A 266 12.40 22.70 -17.37
CA PRO A 266 11.30 21.90 -16.84
C PRO A 266 9.94 22.55 -17.17
N GLN A 267 8.94 21.71 -17.42
CA GLN A 267 7.54 22.12 -17.63
C GLN A 267 6.96 22.81 -16.39
N GLY A 268 7.25 22.27 -15.19
CA GLY A 268 6.93 22.85 -13.89
C GLY A 268 8.15 22.79 -12.98
N SER A 269 8.29 23.77 -12.13
CA SER A 269 9.36 23.85 -11.10
C SER A 269 8.79 23.56 -9.69
N ASP A 270 7.63 22.94 -9.61
CA ASP A 270 6.87 22.82 -8.36
C ASP A 270 7.18 21.54 -7.57
N SER A 271 8.05 20.68 -8.10
CA SER A 271 8.48 19.46 -7.40
C SER A 271 9.95 19.12 -7.68
N SER A 272 10.58 18.51 -6.70
CA SER A 272 11.91 17.93 -6.82
C SER A 272 12.02 16.68 -5.95
N SER A 273 13.00 15.85 -6.21
CA SER A 273 13.26 14.70 -5.35
C SER A 273 14.74 14.49 -5.08
N VAL A 274 15.01 13.97 -3.91
CA VAL A 274 16.36 13.77 -3.38
C VAL A 274 16.46 12.34 -2.83
N PHE A 275 17.58 11.69 -3.13
CA PHE A 275 17.95 10.40 -2.55
C PHE A 275 19.37 10.51 -1.99
N ASP A 276 19.51 10.28 -0.70
CA ASP A 276 20.78 10.39 0.01
C ASP A 276 21.51 11.74 -0.20
N GLY A 277 20.76 12.84 -0.30
CA GLY A 277 21.30 14.18 -0.52
C GLY A 277 21.62 14.50 -1.97
N LEU A 278 21.41 13.57 -2.91
CA LEU A 278 21.61 13.81 -4.35
C LEU A 278 20.26 13.99 -5.05
N LYS A 279 20.19 14.90 -6.02
CA LYS A 279 19.00 15.03 -6.89
C LYS A 279 18.73 13.71 -7.60
N ALA A 280 17.50 13.24 -7.52
CA ALA A 280 17.09 11.95 -8.04
C ALA A 280 15.71 12.03 -8.70
N VAL A 281 15.41 11.04 -9.54
CA VAL A 281 14.06 10.78 -10.05
C VAL A 281 13.72 9.35 -9.67
N PHE A 282 12.52 9.13 -9.13
CA PHE A 282 12.09 7.80 -8.72
C PHE A 282 11.16 7.16 -9.75
N ILE A 283 11.20 5.83 -9.80
CA ILE A 283 10.15 5.03 -10.44
C ILE A 283 9.54 4.13 -9.37
N GLY A 284 8.25 4.33 -9.09
CA GLY A 284 7.44 3.44 -8.25
C GLY A 284 6.86 2.30 -9.07
N ILE A 285 7.08 1.07 -8.65
CA ILE A 285 6.53 -0.14 -9.27
C ILE A 285 5.26 -0.54 -8.53
N TYR A 286 4.13 -0.54 -9.24
CA TYR A 286 2.84 -0.96 -8.74
C TYR A 286 2.44 -2.28 -9.38
N GLY A 287 2.04 -3.25 -8.57
CA GLY A 287 1.55 -4.54 -9.05
C GLY A 287 0.06 -4.52 -9.38
N THR A 288 -0.37 -5.45 -10.24
CA THR A 288 -1.81 -5.71 -10.42
C THR A 288 -2.41 -6.30 -9.12
N PRO A 289 -3.71 -6.14 -8.87
CA PRO A 289 -4.34 -6.66 -7.65
C PRO A 289 -4.18 -8.18 -7.46
N GLU A 290 -4.10 -8.93 -8.55
CA GLU A 290 -3.93 -10.38 -8.54
C GLU A 290 -2.47 -10.83 -8.55
N ALA A 291 -1.51 -9.94 -8.80
CA ALA A 291 -0.11 -10.32 -8.88
C ALA A 291 0.47 -10.70 -7.51
N ASN A 292 1.41 -11.64 -7.54
CA ASN A 292 2.24 -11.96 -6.38
C ASN A 292 3.37 -10.92 -6.27
N PRO A 293 3.41 -10.08 -5.22
CA PRO A 293 4.45 -9.06 -5.05
C PRO A 293 5.89 -9.61 -5.11
N LEU A 294 6.10 -10.81 -4.60
CA LEU A 294 7.43 -11.46 -4.62
C LEU A 294 7.88 -11.74 -6.06
N THR A 295 6.99 -12.31 -6.89
CA THR A 295 7.29 -12.62 -8.29
C THR A 295 7.51 -11.35 -9.11
N VAL A 296 6.66 -10.33 -8.91
CA VAL A 296 6.80 -9.03 -9.59
C VAL A 296 8.17 -8.42 -9.31
N ILE A 297 8.56 -8.35 -8.05
CA ILE A 297 9.82 -7.73 -7.65
C ILE A 297 11.02 -8.56 -8.07
N ASP A 298 10.93 -9.88 -8.04
CA ASP A 298 11.99 -10.76 -8.58
C ASP A 298 12.16 -10.56 -10.11
N GLY A 299 11.05 -10.40 -10.84
CA GLY A 299 11.06 -10.04 -12.26
C GLY A 299 11.74 -8.68 -12.51
N VAL A 300 11.39 -7.66 -11.71
CA VAL A 300 12.05 -6.34 -11.78
C VAL A 300 13.55 -6.45 -11.45
N ARG A 301 13.91 -7.18 -10.38
CA ARG A 301 15.33 -7.41 -10.03
C ARG A 301 16.10 -8.11 -11.13
N ALA A 302 15.49 -9.05 -11.84
CA ALA A 302 16.12 -9.79 -12.93
C ALA A 302 16.48 -8.90 -14.13
N ILE A 303 15.68 -7.86 -14.42
CA ILE A 303 15.97 -6.93 -15.52
C ILE A 303 16.86 -5.75 -15.11
N MET A 304 17.03 -5.47 -13.82
CA MET A 304 17.84 -4.34 -13.33
C MET A 304 19.30 -4.35 -13.83
N PRO A 305 20.03 -5.49 -13.92
CA PRO A 305 21.37 -5.49 -14.48
C PRO A 305 21.42 -4.98 -15.93
N SER A 306 20.43 -5.37 -16.76
CA SER A 306 20.34 -4.92 -18.16
C SER A 306 19.98 -3.45 -18.27
N ILE A 307 19.14 -2.94 -17.34
CA ILE A 307 18.84 -1.51 -17.24
C ILE A 307 20.10 -0.74 -16.87
N ARG A 308 20.83 -1.18 -15.82
CA ARG A 308 22.07 -0.52 -15.38
C ARG A 308 23.13 -0.49 -16.46
N ALA A 309 23.30 -1.57 -17.21
CA ALA A 309 24.26 -1.62 -18.32
C ALA A 309 23.92 -0.67 -19.46
N GLY A 310 22.65 -0.30 -19.65
CA GLY A 310 22.18 0.63 -20.67
C GLY A 310 22.12 2.09 -20.23
N LEU A 311 22.42 2.42 -18.97
CA LEU A 311 22.34 3.80 -18.49
C LEU A 311 23.44 4.68 -19.11
N PRO A 312 23.15 5.96 -19.39
CA PRO A 312 24.16 6.95 -19.76
C PRO A 312 25.22 7.10 -18.67
N ALA A 313 26.43 7.49 -19.10
CA ALA A 313 27.53 7.76 -18.17
C ALA A 313 27.14 8.84 -17.15
N GLY A 314 27.36 8.56 -15.86
CA GLY A 314 27.02 9.44 -14.76
C GLY A 314 25.57 9.33 -14.24
N LEU A 315 24.74 8.44 -14.81
CA LEU A 315 23.43 8.11 -14.26
C LEU A 315 23.49 6.78 -13.50
N ASN A 316 23.11 6.79 -12.23
CA ASN A 316 23.13 5.62 -11.36
C ASN A 316 21.69 5.18 -11.05
N ALA A 317 21.47 3.85 -10.94
CA ALA A 317 20.21 3.25 -10.54
C ALA A 317 20.38 2.43 -9.28
N THR A 318 19.57 2.75 -8.26
CA THR A 318 19.58 2.08 -6.95
C THR A 318 18.15 1.68 -6.55
N ILE A 319 18.00 0.55 -5.87
CA ILE A 319 16.72 0.19 -5.25
C ILE A 319 16.64 0.98 -3.95
N ALA A 320 15.76 1.97 -3.92
CA ALA A 320 15.58 2.83 -2.76
C ALA A 320 14.69 2.17 -1.69
N TYR A 321 13.67 1.41 -2.10
CA TYR A 321 12.77 0.70 -1.19
C TYR A 321 12.25 -0.58 -1.86
N ASP A 322 12.08 -1.61 -1.06
CA ASP A 322 11.56 -2.91 -1.49
C ASP A 322 10.69 -3.52 -0.38
N SER A 323 9.37 -3.52 -0.60
CA SER A 323 8.39 -4.08 0.34
C SER A 323 8.56 -5.59 0.55
N THR A 324 9.13 -6.30 -0.43
CA THR A 324 9.30 -7.75 -0.33
C THR A 324 10.34 -8.17 0.70
N THR A 325 11.23 -7.26 1.11
CA THR A 325 12.19 -7.51 2.19
C THR A 325 11.47 -7.83 3.50
N PHE A 326 10.48 -7.01 3.86
CA PHE A 326 9.65 -7.25 5.04
C PHE A 326 8.78 -8.50 4.88
N ILE A 327 8.14 -8.68 3.72
CA ILE A 327 7.28 -9.86 3.44
C ILE A 327 8.09 -11.16 3.57
N ARG A 328 9.29 -11.22 2.98
CA ARG A 328 10.17 -12.40 3.07
C ARG A 328 10.62 -12.67 4.50
N ALA A 329 11.04 -11.63 5.22
CA ALA A 329 11.45 -11.75 6.62
C ALA A 329 10.29 -12.26 7.50
N SER A 330 9.09 -11.74 7.30
CA SER A 330 7.89 -12.15 8.03
C SER A 330 7.51 -13.62 7.73
N ILE A 331 7.52 -14.02 6.46
CA ILE A 331 7.26 -15.43 6.07
C ILE A 331 8.30 -16.37 6.68
N TYR A 332 9.57 -15.99 6.64
CA TYR A 332 10.65 -16.79 7.22
C TYR A 332 10.49 -16.96 8.74
N GLU A 333 10.18 -15.88 9.46
CA GLU A 333 9.99 -15.93 10.91
C GLU A 333 8.76 -16.76 11.30
N VAL A 334 7.66 -16.64 10.53
CA VAL A 334 6.48 -17.50 10.74
C VAL A 334 6.78 -18.96 10.43
N ALA A 335 7.50 -19.26 9.34
CA ALA A 335 7.90 -20.64 9.02
C ALA A 335 8.79 -21.23 10.11
N LYS A 336 9.74 -20.46 10.63
CA LYS A 336 10.58 -20.83 11.77
C LYS A 336 9.74 -21.08 13.04
N THR A 337 8.80 -20.19 13.34
CA THR A 337 7.88 -20.33 14.48
C THR A 337 7.01 -21.58 14.32
N LEU A 338 6.54 -21.88 13.11
CA LEU A 338 5.78 -23.09 12.80
C LEU A 338 6.58 -24.36 13.10
N ILE A 339 7.85 -24.41 12.69
CA ILE A 339 8.76 -25.53 12.96
C ILE A 339 9.05 -25.65 14.46
N GLN A 340 9.30 -24.53 15.14
CA GLN A 340 9.54 -24.50 16.58
C GLN A 340 8.31 -24.97 17.36
N ALA A 341 7.12 -24.48 17.01
CA ALA A 341 5.86 -24.91 17.62
C ALA A 341 5.63 -26.41 17.44
N ALA A 342 5.81 -26.91 16.21
CA ALA A 342 5.71 -28.35 15.94
C ALA A 342 6.72 -29.18 16.74
N ALA A 343 7.97 -28.73 16.84
CA ALA A 343 9.00 -29.42 17.61
C ALA A 343 8.67 -29.45 19.13
N ILE A 344 8.21 -28.33 19.69
CA ILE A 344 7.78 -28.27 21.10
C ILE A 344 6.63 -29.22 21.35
N VAL A 345 5.62 -29.20 20.46
CA VAL A 345 4.46 -30.07 20.57
C VAL A 345 4.87 -31.54 20.50
N ILE A 346 5.76 -31.92 19.57
CA ILE A 346 6.28 -33.30 19.47
C ILE A 346 7.01 -33.72 20.75
N VAL A 347 7.81 -32.86 21.34
CA VAL A 347 8.49 -33.13 22.62
C VAL A 347 7.47 -33.34 23.75
N VAL A 348 6.45 -32.47 23.81
CA VAL A 348 5.37 -32.59 24.84
C VAL A 348 4.62 -33.91 24.64
N ILE A 349 4.23 -34.26 23.43
CA ILE A 349 3.53 -35.52 23.12
C ILE A 349 4.40 -36.70 23.55
N PHE A 350 5.70 -36.68 23.23
CA PHE A 350 6.63 -37.73 23.62
C PHE A 350 6.72 -37.90 25.13
N LEU A 351 6.77 -36.78 25.87
CA LEU A 351 6.80 -36.80 27.34
C LEU A 351 5.49 -37.40 27.94
N PHE A 352 4.34 -37.17 27.30
CA PHE A 352 3.06 -37.71 27.80
C PHE A 352 2.82 -39.17 27.40
N LEU A 353 3.13 -39.54 26.13
CA LEU A 353 2.87 -40.91 25.65
C LEU A 353 4.01 -41.90 26.01
N GLY A 354 5.19 -41.42 26.32
CA GLY A 354 6.35 -42.24 26.73
C GLY A 354 6.87 -43.21 25.66
N ASN A 355 6.33 -43.19 24.45
CA ASN A 355 6.65 -44.16 23.39
C ASN A 355 6.81 -43.46 22.03
N LEU A 356 7.96 -43.69 21.39
CA LEU A 356 8.31 -43.13 20.07
C LEU A 356 7.32 -43.58 18.97
N ARG A 357 6.83 -44.81 19.01
CA ARG A 357 5.86 -45.30 17.99
C ARG A 357 4.53 -44.56 18.09
N SER A 358 4.03 -44.30 19.30
CA SER A 358 2.84 -43.51 19.53
C SER A 358 3.01 -42.06 19.10
N THR A 359 4.18 -41.48 19.38
CA THR A 359 4.54 -40.09 19.01
C THR A 359 4.69 -39.89 17.52
N PHE A 360 5.09 -40.94 16.77
CA PHE A 360 5.28 -40.86 15.32
C PHE A 360 3.96 -40.56 14.58
N ILE A 361 2.81 -40.98 15.12
CA ILE A 361 1.51 -40.77 14.49
C ILE A 361 1.17 -39.28 14.41
N PRO A 362 1.17 -38.49 15.51
CA PRO A 362 1.02 -37.05 15.43
C PRO A 362 2.07 -36.32 14.59
N ILE A 363 3.34 -36.82 14.57
CA ILE A 363 4.42 -36.25 13.72
C ILE A 363 4.01 -36.28 12.24
N VAL A 364 3.34 -37.31 11.79
CA VAL A 364 2.89 -37.44 10.39
C VAL A 364 1.61 -36.66 10.13
N THR A 365 0.67 -36.65 11.08
CA THR A 365 -0.66 -36.04 10.89
C THR A 365 -0.61 -34.51 10.95
N ILE A 366 0.31 -33.89 11.71
CA ILE A 366 0.45 -32.43 11.79
C ILE A 366 0.78 -31.80 10.43
N PRO A 367 1.89 -32.17 9.76
CA PRO A 367 2.23 -31.61 8.45
C PRO A 367 1.16 -31.89 7.40
N LEU A 368 0.58 -33.09 7.42
CA LEU A 368 -0.45 -33.49 6.49
C LEU A 368 -1.70 -32.61 6.63
N SER A 369 -2.13 -32.32 7.86
CA SER A 369 -3.26 -31.42 8.11
C SER A 369 -2.99 -29.98 7.68
N LEU A 370 -1.81 -29.45 7.98
CA LEU A 370 -1.41 -28.12 7.56
C LEU A 370 -1.32 -27.95 6.05
N ILE A 371 -0.76 -28.97 5.36
CA ILE A 371 -0.71 -28.97 3.88
C ILE A 371 -2.12 -29.15 3.31
N GLY A 372 -2.98 -29.94 3.93
CA GLY A 372 -4.38 -30.09 3.53
C GLY A 372 -5.19 -28.81 3.58
N VAL A 373 -4.86 -27.90 4.52
CA VAL A 373 -5.50 -26.56 4.57
C VAL A 373 -5.23 -25.73 3.33
N MET A 374 -4.07 -25.87 2.68
CA MET A 374 -3.75 -25.15 1.44
C MET A 374 -4.75 -25.48 0.32
N MET A 375 -5.26 -26.71 0.29
CA MET A 375 -6.35 -27.08 -0.63
C MET A 375 -7.63 -26.32 -0.33
N ALA A 376 -7.99 -26.15 0.94
CA ALA A 376 -9.16 -25.39 1.33
C ALA A 376 -9.00 -23.89 1.00
N LEU A 377 -7.83 -23.31 1.24
CA LEU A 377 -7.52 -21.92 0.86
C LEU A 377 -7.68 -21.71 -0.65
N MET A 378 -7.14 -22.63 -1.46
CA MET A 378 -7.25 -22.55 -2.92
C MET A 378 -8.71 -22.67 -3.39
N ALA A 379 -9.49 -23.57 -2.80
CA ALA A 379 -10.90 -23.75 -3.14
C ALA A 379 -11.77 -22.53 -2.79
N LEU A 380 -11.38 -21.77 -1.75
CA LEU A 380 -12.06 -20.55 -1.31
C LEU A 380 -11.52 -19.29 -2.01
N GLY A 381 -10.48 -19.40 -2.85
CA GLY A 381 -9.85 -18.26 -3.51
C GLY A 381 -9.05 -17.35 -2.57
N TYR A 382 -8.55 -17.89 -1.45
CA TYR A 382 -7.77 -17.16 -0.46
C TYR A 382 -6.28 -17.18 -0.78
N SER A 383 -5.51 -16.34 -0.07
CA SER A 383 -4.07 -16.17 -0.29
C SER A 383 -3.24 -16.68 0.89
N ILE A 384 -1.96 -16.95 0.65
CA ILE A 384 -0.98 -17.09 1.72
C ILE A 384 -0.56 -15.68 2.13
N ASN A 385 -0.89 -15.28 3.35
CA ASN A 385 -0.56 -13.98 3.89
C ASN A 385 -0.25 -14.08 5.39
N LEU A 386 0.18 -12.98 6.00
CA LEU A 386 0.56 -12.99 7.41
C LEU A 386 -0.56 -13.50 8.33
N LEU A 387 -1.82 -13.17 8.04
CA LEU A 387 -2.95 -13.60 8.86
C LEU A 387 -3.27 -15.09 8.67
N THR A 388 -3.24 -15.60 7.43
CA THR A 388 -3.45 -17.04 7.17
C THR A 388 -2.28 -17.88 7.71
N LEU A 389 -1.05 -17.37 7.64
CA LEU A 389 0.11 -18.01 8.27
C LEU A 389 0.01 -18.03 9.81
N LEU A 390 -0.45 -16.93 10.41
CA LEU A 390 -0.73 -16.87 11.86
C LEU A 390 -1.83 -17.87 12.25
N ALA A 391 -2.88 -18.00 11.44
CA ALA A 391 -3.91 -19.01 11.64
C ALA A 391 -3.33 -20.44 11.61
N LEU A 392 -2.37 -20.72 10.70
CA LEU A 392 -1.70 -22.03 10.65
C LEU A 392 -0.84 -22.30 11.89
N VAL A 393 -0.13 -21.28 12.40
CA VAL A 393 0.63 -21.42 13.67
C VAL A 393 -0.31 -21.76 14.83
N LEU A 394 -1.43 -21.04 14.93
CA LEU A 394 -2.45 -21.32 15.95
C LEU A 394 -3.10 -22.68 15.76
N ALA A 395 -3.31 -23.09 14.50
CA ALA A 395 -3.92 -24.37 14.17
C ALA A 395 -3.08 -25.57 14.62
N ILE A 396 -1.74 -25.45 14.74
CA ILE A 396 -0.88 -26.57 15.18
C ILE A 396 -1.41 -27.15 16.50
N GLY A 397 -1.67 -26.28 17.50
CA GLY A 397 -2.17 -26.74 18.80
C GLY A 397 -3.54 -27.42 18.72
N LEU A 398 -4.45 -26.89 17.89
CA LEU A 398 -5.80 -27.42 17.72
C LEU A 398 -5.82 -28.73 16.93
N VAL A 399 -5.00 -28.81 15.88
CA VAL A 399 -4.90 -29.97 14.98
C VAL A 399 -4.29 -31.19 15.67
N VAL A 400 -3.31 -30.94 16.53
CA VAL A 400 -2.60 -31.99 17.27
C VAL A 400 -3.49 -32.71 18.25
N ASP A 401 -4.40 -31.98 18.88
CA ASP A 401 -5.27 -32.50 19.93
C ASP A 401 -6.14 -33.67 19.43
N ASP A 402 -6.73 -33.54 18.25
CA ASP A 402 -7.52 -34.61 17.62
C ASP A 402 -6.71 -35.91 17.48
N ALA A 403 -5.48 -35.82 17.01
CA ALA A 403 -4.61 -36.99 16.82
C ALA A 403 -4.18 -37.61 18.16
N ILE A 404 -3.91 -36.78 19.17
CA ILE A 404 -3.49 -37.25 20.51
C ILE A 404 -4.61 -38.04 21.16
N VAL A 405 -5.84 -37.49 21.16
CA VAL A 405 -7.02 -38.15 21.77
C VAL A 405 -7.27 -39.53 21.12
N VAL A 406 -7.12 -39.63 19.81
CA VAL A 406 -7.24 -40.91 19.08
C VAL A 406 -6.17 -41.92 19.55
N VAL A 407 -4.92 -41.49 19.53
CA VAL A 407 -3.77 -42.35 19.87
C VAL A 407 -3.87 -42.80 21.32
N GLU A 408 -4.18 -41.90 22.24
CA GLU A 408 -4.30 -42.19 23.67
C GLU A 408 -5.41 -43.19 23.95
N ASN A 409 -6.62 -42.99 23.39
CA ASN A 409 -7.75 -43.89 23.60
C ASN A 409 -7.46 -45.29 23.03
N ILE A 410 -6.88 -45.38 21.86
CA ILE A 410 -6.51 -46.68 21.27
C ILE A 410 -5.40 -47.35 22.10
N HIS A 411 -4.40 -46.59 22.54
CA HIS A 411 -3.30 -47.12 23.35
C HIS A 411 -3.80 -47.67 24.69
N ARG A 412 -4.75 -47.00 25.32
CA ARG A 412 -5.40 -47.47 26.54
C ARG A 412 -6.05 -48.85 26.34
N HIS A 413 -6.78 -49.06 25.25
CA HIS A 413 -7.37 -50.38 24.95
C HIS A 413 -6.33 -51.46 24.67
N ILE A 414 -5.19 -51.12 24.09
CA ILE A 414 -4.07 -52.04 23.92
C ILE A 414 -3.46 -52.42 25.29
N GLU A 415 -3.32 -51.47 26.22
CA GLU A 415 -2.87 -51.74 27.58
C GLU A 415 -3.87 -52.65 28.39
N GLU A 416 -5.17 -52.50 28.07
CA GLU A 416 -6.23 -53.36 28.64
C GLU A 416 -6.21 -54.80 28.06
N GLY A 417 -5.34 -55.09 27.07
CA GLY A 417 -5.10 -56.45 26.54
C GLY A 417 -5.76 -56.73 25.18
N MET A 418 -6.33 -55.72 24.52
CA MET A 418 -6.90 -55.90 23.15
C MET A 418 -5.79 -55.99 22.10
N THR A 419 -6.09 -56.67 20.98
CA THR A 419 -5.21 -56.59 19.83
C THR A 419 -5.16 -55.17 19.26
N PRO A 420 -4.03 -54.68 18.69
CA PRO A 420 -3.98 -53.33 18.13
C PRO A 420 -5.07 -53.05 17.11
N PHE A 421 -5.49 -54.03 16.34
CA PHE A 421 -6.53 -53.90 15.35
C PHE A 421 -7.94 -53.71 16.01
N ASP A 422 -8.29 -54.55 17.02
CA ASP A 422 -9.57 -54.47 17.69
C ASP A 422 -9.62 -53.20 18.58
N ALA A 423 -8.49 -52.82 19.21
CA ALA A 423 -8.35 -51.59 19.96
C ALA A 423 -8.55 -50.34 19.07
N ALA A 424 -8.04 -50.37 17.83
CA ALA A 424 -8.20 -49.28 16.89
C ALA A 424 -9.68 -49.14 16.45
N ILE A 425 -10.39 -50.23 16.20
CA ILE A 425 -11.83 -50.19 15.86
C ILE A 425 -12.63 -49.67 17.04
N ARG A 426 -12.44 -50.23 18.23
CA ARG A 426 -13.20 -49.84 19.42
C ARG A 426 -12.89 -48.40 19.85
N GLY A 427 -11.62 -48.05 19.93
CA GLY A 427 -11.20 -46.71 20.31
C GLY A 427 -11.68 -45.64 19.33
N ALA A 428 -11.61 -45.92 18.01
CA ALA A 428 -12.13 -45.00 17.00
C ALA A 428 -13.66 -44.81 17.11
N HIS A 429 -14.45 -45.87 17.42
CA HIS A 429 -15.90 -45.75 17.61
C HIS A 429 -16.24 -44.90 18.84
N GLU A 430 -15.51 -45.05 19.95
CA GLU A 430 -15.77 -44.30 21.18
C GLU A 430 -15.52 -42.79 21.01
N ILE A 431 -14.53 -42.41 20.21
CA ILE A 431 -14.13 -41.01 20.06
C ILE A 431 -14.63 -40.33 18.79
N ALA A 432 -15.23 -41.09 17.83
CA ALA A 432 -15.67 -40.49 16.57
C ALA A 432 -16.71 -39.35 16.77
N LEU A 433 -17.68 -39.56 17.66
CA LEU A 433 -18.69 -38.53 17.96
C LEU A 433 -18.10 -37.33 18.70
N PRO A 434 -17.24 -37.48 19.76
CA PRO A 434 -16.51 -36.40 20.37
C PRO A 434 -15.68 -35.57 19.39
N ILE A 435 -14.92 -36.19 18.48
CA ILE A 435 -14.08 -35.48 17.49
C ILE A 435 -14.95 -34.65 16.54
N ILE A 436 -16.02 -35.23 16.01
CA ILE A 436 -16.96 -34.48 15.15
C ILE A 436 -17.58 -33.31 15.90
N ALA A 437 -18.04 -33.54 17.16
CA ALA A 437 -18.59 -32.48 17.98
C ALA A 437 -17.58 -31.36 18.24
N MET A 438 -16.32 -31.68 18.56
CA MET A 438 -15.23 -30.71 18.71
C MET A 438 -14.96 -29.94 17.40
N THR A 439 -14.83 -30.65 16.28
CA THR A 439 -14.60 -30.04 14.96
C THR A 439 -15.71 -29.06 14.60
N ILE A 440 -16.98 -29.44 14.76
CA ILE A 440 -18.12 -28.57 14.48
C ILE A 440 -18.14 -27.37 15.46
N THR A 441 -17.88 -27.58 16.74
CA THR A 441 -17.90 -26.54 17.74
C THR A 441 -16.77 -25.51 17.44
N LEU A 442 -15.56 -25.96 17.18
CA LEU A 442 -14.44 -25.07 16.86
C LEU A 442 -14.69 -24.32 15.54
N ALA A 443 -15.17 -25.00 14.50
CA ALA A 443 -15.52 -24.34 13.25
C ALA A 443 -16.64 -23.30 13.46
N ALA A 444 -17.66 -23.60 14.27
CA ALA A 444 -18.75 -22.70 14.60
C ALA A 444 -18.31 -21.49 15.45
N VAL A 445 -17.26 -21.62 16.26
CA VAL A 445 -16.68 -20.50 17.03
C VAL A 445 -15.96 -19.51 16.13
N TYR A 446 -15.24 -20.00 15.13
CA TYR A 446 -14.45 -19.13 14.22
C TYR A 446 -15.29 -18.60 13.05
N ALA A 447 -16.28 -19.33 12.55
CA ALA A 447 -17.09 -18.95 11.40
C ALA A 447 -17.71 -17.53 11.50
N PRO A 448 -18.27 -17.08 12.65
CA PRO A 448 -18.85 -15.75 12.77
C PRO A 448 -17.89 -14.60 12.45
N ILE A 449 -16.60 -14.77 12.73
CA ILE A 449 -15.57 -13.77 12.40
C ILE A 449 -15.51 -13.54 10.88
N GLY A 450 -15.73 -14.58 10.08
CA GLY A 450 -15.75 -14.50 8.62
C GLY A 450 -16.93 -13.71 8.03
N PHE A 451 -17.97 -13.43 8.82
CA PHE A 451 -19.16 -12.67 8.42
C PHE A 451 -19.17 -11.23 8.93
N VAL A 452 -18.12 -10.80 9.62
CA VAL A 452 -17.95 -9.39 10.02
C VAL A 452 -17.84 -8.54 8.76
N SER A 453 -18.55 -7.40 8.74
CA SER A 453 -18.51 -6.46 7.63
C SER A 453 -17.35 -5.47 7.74
N GLY A 454 -17.06 -4.73 6.65
CA GLY A 454 -16.01 -3.71 6.59
C GLY A 454 -14.61 -4.28 6.39
N VAL A 455 -13.61 -3.40 6.45
CA VAL A 455 -12.18 -3.74 6.23
C VAL A 455 -11.70 -4.78 7.23
N THR A 456 -12.06 -4.63 8.51
CA THR A 456 -11.70 -5.59 9.56
C THR A 456 -12.24 -6.98 9.25
N GLY A 457 -13.49 -7.07 8.80
CA GLY A 457 -14.09 -8.34 8.39
C GLY A 457 -13.38 -8.96 7.18
N ALA A 458 -13.04 -8.16 6.18
CA ALA A 458 -12.29 -8.63 5.02
C ALA A 458 -10.92 -9.21 5.41
N LEU A 459 -10.20 -8.55 6.32
CA LEU A 459 -8.90 -9.00 6.84
C LEU A 459 -9.02 -10.32 7.61
N PHE A 460 -9.94 -10.41 8.56
CA PHE A 460 -10.05 -11.59 9.42
C PHE A 460 -10.84 -12.76 8.80
N ARG A 461 -11.50 -12.56 7.67
CA ARG A 461 -12.23 -13.62 6.96
C ARG A 461 -11.32 -14.77 6.56
N GLU A 462 -10.19 -14.47 5.90
CA GLU A 462 -9.23 -15.49 5.50
C GLU A 462 -8.61 -16.21 6.70
N PHE A 463 -8.31 -15.49 7.80
CA PHE A 463 -7.85 -16.06 9.06
C PHE A 463 -8.86 -17.06 9.63
N ALA A 464 -10.12 -16.65 9.76
CA ALA A 464 -11.18 -17.46 10.37
C ALA A 464 -11.45 -18.75 9.59
N PHE A 465 -11.58 -18.64 8.27
CA PHE A 465 -11.83 -19.82 7.44
C PHE A 465 -10.61 -20.71 7.27
N THR A 466 -9.39 -20.16 7.34
CA THR A 466 -8.16 -20.97 7.43
C THR A 466 -8.15 -21.84 8.67
N LEU A 467 -8.51 -21.24 9.80
CA LEU A 467 -8.54 -21.95 11.09
C LEU A 467 -9.66 -23.00 11.12
N ALA A 468 -10.86 -22.64 10.67
CA ALA A 468 -11.96 -23.59 10.54
C ALA A 468 -11.62 -24.75 9.57
N GLY A 469 -11.02 -24.44 8.43
CA GLY A 469 -10.54 -25.43 7.46
C GLY A 469 -9.49 -26.37 8.06
N ALA A 470 -8.55 -25.84 8.86
CA ALA A 470 -7.52 -26.64 9.52
C ALA A 470 -8.14 -27.65 10.49
N VAL A 471 -9.11 -27.24 11.29
CA VAL A 471 -9.80 -28.13 12.23
C VAL A 471 -10.61 -29.21 11.49
N ILE A 472 -11.31 -28.84 10.40
CA ILE A 472 -12.07 -29.82 9.59
C ILE A 472 -11.15 -30.87 8.95
N VAL A 473 -10.04 -30.42 8.37
CA VAL A 473 -9.04 -31.35 7.76
C VAL A 473 -8.41 -32.23 8.83
N SER A 474 -8.10 -31.66 10.01
CA SER A 474 -7.58 -32.41 11.16
C SER A 474 -8.53 -33.51 11.61
N GLY A 475 -9.79 -33.15 11.87
CA GLY A 475 -10.80 -34.15 12.28
C GLY A 475 -10.97 -35.28 11.27
N PHE A 476 -10.92 -34.96 9.97
CA PHE A 476 -10.93 -35.98 8.92
C PHE A 476 -9.72 -36.93 8.99
N ILE A 477 -8.50 -36.39 9.13
CA ILE A 477 -7.27 -37.16 9.24
C ILE A 477 -7.24 -37.99 10.54
N ALA A 478 -7.72 -37.40 11.66
CA ALA A 478 -7.82 -38.07 12.94
C ALA A 478 -8.76 -39.27 12.93
N LEU A 479 -9.84 -39.23 12.13
CA LEU A 479 -10.79 -40.33 11.99
C LEU A 479 -10.42 -41.36 10.91
N THR A 480 -9.45 -41.08 10.05
CA THR A 480 -9.05 -41.96 8.93
C THR A 480 -7.64 -42.50 9.08
N LEU A 481 -6.64 -41.62 9.06
CA LEU A 481 -5.22 -42.00 9.08
C LEU A 481 -4.77 -42.44 10.47
N SER A 482 -5.12 -41.67 11.53
CA SER A 482 -4.60 -41.95 12.88
C SER A 482 -5.01 -43.32 13.41
N PRO A 483 -6.29 -43.77 13.32
CA PRO A 483 -6.67 -45.13 13.76
C PRO A 483 -6.00 -46.23 12.93
N MET A 484 -5.87 -46.03 11.63
CA MET A 484 -5.16 -46.95 10.74
C MET A 484 -3.69 -47.10 11.14
N MET A 485 -3.00 -45.99 11.38
CA MET A 485 -1.61 -45.99 11.86
C MET A 485 -1.49 -46.66 13.22
N CYS A 486 -2.38 -46.39 14.17
CA CYS A 486 -2.44 -47.05 15.46
C CYS A 486 -2.55 -48.58 15.32
N SER A 487 -3.44 -49.08 14.45
CA SER A 487 -3.65 -50.52 14.21
C SER A 487 -2.41 -51.24 13.69
N ARG A 488 -1.44 -50.54 13.07
CA ARG A 488 -0.27 -51.08 12.44
C ARG A 488 1.03 -50.83 13.17
N LEU A 489 1.16 -49.67 13.85
CA LEU A 489 2.40 -49.21 14.49
C LEU A 489 2.46 -49.51 15.98
N LEU A 490 1.32 -49.56 16.67
CA LEU A 490 1.29 -49.83 18.10
C LEU A 490 1.44 -51.34 18.37
N SER A 491 2.08 -51.71 19.47
CA SER A 491 2.29 -53.05 19.94
C SER A 491 2.12 -53.18 21.45
N HIS A 492 1.86 -54.36 21.94
CA HIS A 492 1.76 -54.68 23.36
C HIS A 492 3.10 -54.58 24.14
N GLU A 493 4.22 -54.37 23.48
CA GLU A 493 5.51 -54.28 24.13
C GLU A 493 5.60 -53.02 24.96
N LYS A 494 5.70 -53.18 26.31
CA LYS A 494 6.00 -52.07 27.22
C LYS A 494 7.36 -51.49 26.84
N SER A 495 7.40 -50.20 26.61
CA SER A 495 8.67 -49.46 26.44
C SER A 495 9.48 -49.57 27.75
N GLU A 496 10.49 -50.46 27.77
CA GLU A 496 11.35 -50.65 28.96
C GLU A 496 12.46 -49.61 29.12
N GLY A 497 12.41 -48.51 28.38
CA GLY A 497 13.43 -47.44 28.46
C GLY A 497 13.48 -46.79 29.86
N TRP A 498 14.69 -46.47 30.32
CA TRP A 498 14.89 -45.78 31.59
C TRP A 498 14.16 -44.42 31.64
N LEU A 499 14.07 -43.72 30.53
CA LEU A 499 13.37 -42.46 30.33
C LEU A 499 11.85 -42.64 30.51
N ALA A 500 11.24 -43.67 29.92
CA ALA A 500 9.84 -43.97 30.10
C ALA A 500 9.50 -44.22 31.56
N ARG A 501 10.34 -45.00 32.28
CA ARG A 501 10.18 -45.24 33.74
C ARG A 501 10.31 -43.97 34.58
N LEU A 502 11.17 -43.05 34.21
CA LEU A 502 11.31 -41.76 34.90
C LEU A 502 10.07 -40.88 34.69
N ILE A 503 9.55 -40.82 33.44
CA ILE A 503 8.35 -40.11 33.07
C ILE A 503 7.14 -40.67 33.82
N ASP A 504 6.94 -41.97 33.83
CA ASP A 504 5.84 -42.66 34.54
C ASP A 504 5.87 -42.38 36.05
N ARG A 505 7.05 -42.40 36.69
CA ARG A 505 7.18 -42.06 38.11
C ARG A 505 6.79 -40.59 38.37
N SER A 506 7.23 -39.67 37.53
CA SER A 506 6.93 -38.27 37.65
C SER A 506 5.43 -38.03 37.47
N PHE A 507 4.83 -38.71 36.49
CA PHE A 507 3.40 -38.63 36.19
C PHE A 507 2.54 -39.22 37.32
N LEU A 508 2.91 -40.36 37.87
CA LEU A 508 2.23 -40.93 39.05
C LEU A 508 2.31 -40.04 40.27
N SER A 509 3.42 -39.32 40.44
CA SER A 509 3.59 -38.34 41.52
C SER A 509 2.67 -37.13 41.29
N LEU A 510 2.65 -36.59 40.07
CA LEU A 510 1.78 -35.48 39.65
C LEU A 510 0.28 -35.86 39.80
N ARG A 511 -0.10 -37.05 39.35
CA ARG A 511 -1.46 -37.59 39.49
C ARG A 511 -1.88 -37.68 40.93
N ARG A 512 -1.01 -38.14 41.84
CA ARG A 512 -1.30 -38.19 43.28
C ARG A 512 -1.44 -36.81 43.89
N ALA A 513 -0.59 -35.87 43.49
CA ALA A 513 -0.66 -34.47 43.93
C ALA A 513 -1.96 -33.80 43.45
N TYR A 514 -2.31 -34.00 42.18
CA TYR A 514 -3.55 -33.47 41.57
C TYR A 514 -4.81 -34.04 42.27
N LYS A 515 -4.86 -35.36 42.45
CA LYS A 515 -5.99 -36.02 43.16
C LYS A 515 -6.16 -35.43 44.56
N ARG A 516 -5.05 -35.21 45.29
CA ARG A 516 -5.11 -34.62 46.63
C ARG A 516 -5.61 -33.17 46.63
N ARG A 517 -5.12 -32.37 45.67
CA ARG A 517 -5.55 -30.97 45.53
C ARG A 517 -7.02 -30.86 45.07
N LEU A 518 -7.43 -31.71 44.14
CA LEU A 518 -8.80 -31.76 43.68
C LEU A 518 -9.78 -32.15 44.81
N HIS A 519 -9.41 -33.16 45.61
CA HIS A 519 -10.20 -33.56 46.76
C HIS A 519 -10.32 -32.45 47.81
N SER A 520 -9.23 -31.73 48.07
CA SER A 520 -9.23 -30.57 48.94
C SER A 520 -10.09 -29.43 48.40
N SER A 521 -10.02 -29.13 47.11
CA SER A 521 -10.85 -28.09 46.43
C SER A 521 -12.35 -28.40 46.48
N LEU A 522 -12.72 -29.69 46.31
CA LEU A 522 -14.12 -30.12 46.40
C LEU A 522 -14.65 -30.03 47.84
N ASN A 523 -13.80 -30.20 48.85
CA ASN A 523 -14.17 -30.07 50.26
C ASN A 523 -14.29 -28.60 50.69
N PHE A 524 -13.52 -27.67 50.09
CA PHE A 524 -13.55 -26.24 50.40
C PHE A 524 -14.28 -25.44 49.30
N ARG A 525 -15.57 -25.80 49.02
CA ARG A 525 -16.34 -25.22 47.95
C ARG A 525 -16.48 -23.68 48.01
N ALA A 526 -16.61 -23.13 49.22
CA ALA A 526 -16.69 -21.69 49.44
C ALA A 526 -15.41 -20.96 49.01
N LEU A 527 -14.21 -21.55 49.37
CA LEU A 527 -12.92 -20.99 48.95
C LEU A 527 -12.69 -21.08 47.45
N THR A 528 -13.10 -22.19 46.82
CA THR A 528 -13.02 -22.38 45.39
C THR A 528 -13.91 -21.36 44.63
N LEU A 529 -15.12 -21.10 45.16
CA LEU A 529 -16.00 -20.08 44.62
C LEU A 529 -15.44 -18.69 44.80
N LEU A 530 -14.85 -18.39 45.95
CA LEU A 530 -14.18 -17.08 46.18
C LEU A 530 -13.02 -16.85 45.21
N ILE A 531 -12.20 -17.88 44.96
CA ILE A 531 -11.12 -17.80 43.96
C ILE A 531 -11.69 -17.56 42.57
N LEU A 532 -12.77 -18.27 42.19
CA LEU A 532 -13.42 -18.05 40.91
C LEU A 532 -13.91 -16.60 40.76
N VAL A 533 -14.61 -16.07 41.75
CA VAL A 533 -15.07 -14.68 41.77
C VAL A 533 -13.91 -13.71 41.72
N GLY A 534 -12.83 -13.98 42.46
CA GLY A 534 -11.60 -13.17 42.43
C GLY A 534 -10.96 -13.14 41.04
N VAL A 535 -10.87 -14.29 40.36
CA VAL A 535 -10.34 -14.37 39.00
C VAL A 535 -11.23 -13.63 38.02
N LEU A 536 -12.54 -13.77 38.10
CA LEU A 536 -13.50 -13.03 37.24
C LEU A 536 -13.42 -11.52 37.46
N ALA A 537 -13.31 -11.07 38.72
CA ALA A 537 -13.12 -9.66 39.05
C ALA A 537 -11.80 -9.12 38.49
N LEU A 538 -10.70 -9.87 38.67
CA LEU A 538 -9.40 -9.52 38.12
C LEU A 538 -9.43 -9.45 36.59
N THR A 539 -10.07 -10.42 35.93
CA THR A 539 -10.27 -10.40 34.46
C THR A 539 -11.04 -9.17 34.03
N GLY A 540 -12.11 -8.80 34.76
CA GLY A 540 -12.87 -7.57 34.49
C GLY A 540 -12.02 -6.30 34.59
N VAL A 541 -11.21 -6.20 35.66
CA VAL A 541 -10.27 -5.08 35.85
C VAL A 541 -9.23 -5.01 34.73
N MET A 542 -8.60 -6.15 34.41
CA MET A 542 -7.60 -6.21 33.34
C MET A 542 -8.21 -5.86 31.98
N TYR A 543 -9.40 -6.36 31.68
CA TYR A 543 -10.11 -6.03 30.45
C TYR A 543 -10.43 -4.53 30.34
N ALA A 544 -10.81 -3.90 31.43
CA ALA A 544 -11.12 -2.46 31.46
C ALA A 544 -9.86 -1.59 31.37
N SER A 545 -8.72 -2.05 31.89
CA SER A 545 -7.45 -1.31 31.90
C SER A 545 -6.58 -1.55 30.66
N THR A 546 -6.86 -2.59 29.88
CA THR A 546 -6.06 -2.91 28.69
C THR A 546 -6.34 -1.91 27.57
N PRO A 547 -5.31 -1.26 26.98
CA PRO A 547 -5.46 -0.40 25.83
C PRO A 547 -6.10 -1.15 24.64
N ARG A 548 -6.99 -0.48 23.91
CA ARG A 548 -7.65 -1.05 22.75
C ARG A 548 -6.95 -0.59 21.49
N GLU A 549 -6.43 -1.54 20.73
CA GLU A 549 -5.84 -1.32 19.42
C GLU A 549 -6.27 -2.42 18.44
N LEU A 550 -6.28 -2.12 17.15
CA LEU A 550 -6.68 -3.09 16.12
C LEU A 550 -5.55 -4.08 15.83
N ALA A 551 -4.32 -3.58 15.76
CA ALA A 551 -3.10 -4.37 15.63
C ALA A 551 -1.93 -3.60 16.24
N PRO A 552 -0.96 -4.29 16.86
CA PRO A 552 0.26 -3.66 17.35
C PRO A 552 1.10 -3.10 16.19
N GLU A 553 1.86 -2.04 16.47
CA GLU A 553 2.79 -1.49 15.49
C GLU A 553 3.89 -2.50 15.18
N GLU A 554 4.12 -2.75 13.89
CA GLU A 554 5.18 -3.64 13.41
C GLU A 554 6.41 -2.85 13.01
N ASP A 555 7.58 -3.44 13.25
CA ASP A 555 8.85 -2.90 12.78
C ASP A 555 9.09 -3.32 11.32
N GLN A 556 8.64 -2.48 10.39
CA GLN A 556 8.77 -2.73 8.96
C GLN A 556 10.12 -2.27 8.37
N GLY A 557 11.01 -1.71 9.21
CA GLY A 557 12.33 -1.26 8.79
C GLY A 557 12.34 0.08 8.07
N PHE A 558 11.26 0.87 8.11
CA PHE A 558 11.24 2.22 7.56
C PHE A 558 10.23 3.14 8.28
N LEU A 559 10.52 4.43 8.25
CA LEU A 559 9.66 5.49 8.76
C LEU A 559 9.23 6.38 7.61
N LEU A 560 8.01 6.89 7.70
CA LEU A 560 7.45 7.89 6.78
C LEU A 560 7.41 9.24 7.48
N SER A 561 7.55 10.32 6.71
CA SER A 561 7.43 11.68 7.24
C SER A 561 6.69 12.59 6.27
N LEU A 562 5.82 13.42 6.84
CA LEU A 562 5.19 14.54 6.16
C LEU A 562 5.84 15.82 6.69
N ILE A 563 6.28 16.66 5.76
CA ILE A 563 6.96 17.92 6.05
C ILE A 563 6.12 19.02 5.43
N LYS A 564 5.71 20.00 6.23
CA LYS A 564 4.88 21.13 5.80
C LYS A 564 5.61 22.43 6.06
N ALA A 565 5.98 23.12 5.00
CA ALA A 565 6.50 24.48 5.05
C ALA A 565 5.38 25.51 5.29
N PRO A 566 5.69 26.76 5.69
CA PRO A 566 4.72 27.84 5.81
C PRO A 566 3.95 28.11 4.52
N GLN A 567 2.74 28.70 4.64
CA GLN A 567 1.84 28.93 3.49
C GLN A 567 2.42 29.84 2.40
N VAL A 568 3.37 30.69 2.72
CA VAL A 568 4.07 31.56 1.77
C VAL A 568 5.34 30.95 1.19
N GLY A 569 5.72 29.74 1.64
CA GLY A 569 6.92 29.07 1.17
C GLY A 569 6.79 28.63 -0.29
N ASN A 570 7.86 28.82 -1.07
CA ASN A 570 8.05 28.25 -2.40
C ASN A 570 8.76 26.90 -2.31
N LEU A 571 9.06 26.28 -3.46
CA LEU A 571 9.78 25.01 -3.49
C LEU A 571 11.18 25.10 -2.86
N ASP A 572 11.93 26.17 -3.14
CA ASP A 572 13.29 26.37 -2.60
C ASP A 572 13.27 26.42 -1.06
N TYR A 573 12.24 27.05 -0.48
CA TYR A 573 12.04 27.06 0.97
C TYR A 573 11.76 25.65 1.51
N THR A 574 10.91 24.90 0.82
CA THR A 574 10.62 23.50 1.18
C THR A 574 11.86 22.62 1.06
N GLU A 575 12.68 22.81 0.01
CA GLU A 575 13.97 22.11 -0.16
C GLU A 575 14.94 22.43 0.98
N GLN A 576 15.04 23.68 1.37
CA GLN A 576 15.90 24.07 2.50
C GLN A 576 15.43 23.43 3.83
N ALA A 577 14.13 23.38 4.05
CA ALA A 577 13.56 22.72 5.23
C ALA A 577 13.83 21.21 5.23
N THR A 578 13.66 20.55 4.08
CA THR A 578 13.91 19.10 3.95
C THR A 578 15.38 18.77 4.04
N GLU A 579 16.29 19.63 3.56
CA GLU A 579 17.74 19.43 3.74
C GLU A 579 18.14 19.49 5.23
N ARG A 580 17.50 20.37 6.02
CA ARG A 580 17.70 20.38 7.47
C ARG A 580 17.24 19.08 8.10
N VAL A 581 16.05 18.57 7.71
CA VAL A 581 15.55 17.26 8.17
C VAL A 581 16.49 16.13 7.77
N ASN A 582 17.02 16.15 6.54
CA ASN A 582 17.99 15.17 6.06
C ASN A 582 19.25 15.13 6.93
N THR A 583 19.76 16.30 7.32
CA THR A 583 20.93 16.40 8.20
C THR A 583 20.66 15.74 9.55
N GLU A 584 19.54 16.05 10.20
CA GLU A 584 19.18 15.48 11.51
C GLU A 584 18.98 13.95 11.45
N VAL A 585 18.38 13.46 10.37
CA VAL A 585 18.12 12.02 10.18
C VAL A 585 19.41 11.24 9.94
N ARG A 586 20.36 11.80 9.19
CA ARG A 586 21.65 11.16 8.92
C ARG A 586 22.57 11.04 10.13
N GLU A 587 22.30 11.79 11.19
CA GLU A 587 23.00 11.62 12.47
C GLU A 587 22.61 10.32 13.19
N VAL A 588 21.50 9.68 12.82
CA VAL A 588 21.04 8.44 13.45
C VAL A 588 21.68 7.23 12.76
N PRO A 589 22.55 6.45 13.46
CA PRO A 589 23.33 5.39 12.84
C PRO A 589 22.51 4.24 12.26
N GLU A 590 21.27 4.07 12.73
CA GLU A 590 20.33 3.05 12.29
C GLU A 590 19.69 3.34 10.93
N VAL A 591 19.75 4.60 10.44
CA VAL A 591 19.25 4.97 9.12
C VAL A 591 20.26 4.58 8.04
N SER A 592 19.79 3.87 7.02
CA SER A 592 20.62 3.46 5.87
C SER A 592 20.47 4.41 4.68
N HIS A 593 19.22 4.78 4.37
CA HIS A 593 18.90 5.64 3.22
C HIS A 593 17.79 6.62 3.57
N VAL A 594 17.84 7.78 2.91
CA VAL A 594 16.83 8.83 3.03
C VAL A 594 16.34 9.22 1.64
N PHE A 595 15.03 9.18 1.41
CA PHE A 595 14.46 9.76 0.21
C PHE A 595 13.46 10.87 0.58
N MET A 596 13.39 11.89 -0.27
CA MET A 596 12.49 13.02 -0.11
C MET A 596 11.90 13.41 -1.45
N ILE A 597 10.59 13.66 -1.46
CA ILE A 597 9.86 14.18 -2.61
C ILE A 597 9.27 15.52 -2.19
N ASN A 598 9.92 16.60 -2.59
CA ASN A 598 9.51 17.96 -2.33
C ASN A 598 8.44 18.39 -3.34
N GLY A 599 7.50 19.21 -2.92
CA GLY A 599 6.41 19.68 -3.79
C GLY A 599 5.28 18.66 -3.95
N PHE A 600 5.12 17.72 -3.02
CA PHE A 600 4.05 16.73 -3.03
C PHE A 600 3.27 16.73 -1.71
N PRO A 601 1.93 16.88 -1.72
CA PRO A 601 1.04 17.10 -2.88
C PRO A 601 1.01 18.55 -3.42
N ASN A 602 1.71 19.47 -2.81
CA ASN A 602 1.86 20.86 -3.25
C ASN A 602 3.24 21.40 -2.89
N VAL A 603 3.63 22.54 -3.47
CA VAL A 603 4.99 23.14 -3.36
C VAL A 603 5.48 23.33 -1.91
N ARG A 604 4.56 23.46 -0.95
CA ARG A 604 4.85 23.70 0.48
C ARG A 604 4.93 22.42 1.29
N SER A 605 4.75 21.28 0.65
CA SER A 605 4.73 19.99 1.30
C SER A 605 5.84 19.10 0.75
N ALA A 606 6.38 18.26 1.60
CA ALA A 606 7.27 17.19 1.18
C ALA A 606 6.88 15.88 1.87
N PHE A 607 7.11 14.81 1.14
CA PHE A 607 6.99 13.45 1.63
C PHE A 607 8.39 12.84 1.72
N ALA A 608 8.74 12.29 2.88
CA ALA A 608 10.03 11.67 3.10
C ALA A 608 9.88 10.24 3.62
N GLY A 609 10.88 9.43 3.35
CA GLY A 609 11.01 8.10 3.94
C GLY A 609 12.44 7.85 4.39
N PHE A 610 12.54 7.26 5.58
CA PHE A 610 13.81 6.93 6.24
C PHE A 610 13.90 5.42 6.35
N LEU A 611 14.77 4.83 5.54
CA LEU A 611 14.99 3.39 5.53
C LEU A 611 16.01 3.06 6.61
N LEU A 612 15.67 2.08 7.44
CA LEU A 612 16.54 1.60 8.50
C LEU A 612 17.43 0.47 7.99
N LYS A 613 18.56 0.26 8.65
CA LYS A 613 19.41 -0.91 8.43
C LYS A 613 18.64 -2.19 8.70
N PRO A 614 19.05 -3.34 8.13
CA PRO A 614 18.46 -4.64 8.44
C PRO A 614 18.37 -4.89 9.96
N TRP A 615 17.35 -5.63 10.40
CA TRP A 615 17.10 -5.88 11.83
C TRP A 615 18.30 -6.48 12.55
N SER A 616 19.12 -7.27 11.86
CA SER A 616 20.36 -7.87 12.41
C SER A 616 21.52 -6.90 12.58
N GLU A 617 21.48 -5.72 11.95
CA GLU A 617 22.56 -4.73 11.90
C GLU A 617 22.27 -3.48 12.74
N ARG A 618 21.13 -3.41 13.40
CA ARG A 618 20.72 -2.27 14.23
C ARG A 618 20.43 -2.68 15.67
N ALA A 619 20.76 -1.80 16.60
CA ALA A 619 20.52 -1.99 18.02
C ALA A 619 19.13 -1.48 18.46
N LYS A 620 18.59 -0.48 17.77
CA LYS A 620 17.32 0.16 18.11
C LYS A 620 16.20 -0.31 17.20
N SER A 621 15.00 -0.52 17.77
CA SER A 621 13.78 -0.77 17.01
C SER A 621 13.32 0.49 16.27
N GLN A 622 12.48 0.32 15.24
CA GLN A 622 11.85 1.43 14.51
C GLN A 622 11.15 2.42 15.45
N LYS A 623 10.44 1.95 16.48
CA LYS A 623 9.78 2.77 17.48
C LYS A 623 10.77 3.60 18.32
N GLN A 624 11.91 3.02 18.67
CA GLN A 624 12.97 3.74 19.40
C GLN A 624 13.61 4.81 18.51
N VAL A 625 13.86 4.51 17.24
CA VAL A 625 14.38 5.48 16.27
C VAL A 625 13.38 6.62 16.07
N LEU A 626 12.08 6.32 15.94
CA LEU A 626 11.03 7.34 15.85
C LEU A 626 11.00 8.23 17.10
N GLY A 627 11.14 7.65 18.29
CA GLY A 627 11.20 8.38 19.57
C GLY A 627 12.43 9.31 19.66
N GLU A 628 13.56 8.93 19.07
CA GLU A 628 14.77 9.76 18.99
C GLU A 628 14.65 10.89 17.97
N LEU A 629 14.04 10.64 16.83
CA LEU A 629 13.86 11.62 15.76
C LEU A 629 12.78 12.66 16.07
N SER A 630 11.71 12.27 16.77
CA SER A 630 10.57 13.14 17.05
C SER A 630 10.96 14.47 17.73
N PRO A 631 11.77 14.53 18.80
CA PRO A 631 12.19 15.80 19.40
C PRO A 631 13.12 16.61 18.47
N LYS A 632 13.96 15.98 17.64
CA LYS A 632 14.78 16.65 16.65
C LYS A 632 13.92 17.33 15.59
N PHE A 633 12.83 16.70 15.15
CA PHE A 633 11.90 17.23 14.18
C PHE A 633 11.09 18.42 14.71
N LEU A 634 10.72 18.39 15.99
CA LEU A 634 10.06 19.51 16.65
C LEU A 634 10.99 20.75 16.76
N ALA A 635 12.29 20.55 16.72
CA ALA A 635 13.29 21.60 16.77
C ALA A 635 13.61 22.22 15.40
N VAL A 636 13.02 21.74 14.30
CA VAL A 636 13.19 22.31 12.94
C VAL A 636 12.29 23.52 12.79
N PRO A 637 12.81 24.76 12.81
CA PRO A 637 11.97 25.95 12.83
C PRO A 637 11.34 26.30 11.48
N GLN A 638 11.88 25.73 10.38
CA GLN A 638 11.47 26.07 9.02
C GLN A 638 10.18 25.33 8.58
N ALA A 639 9.84 24.22 9.21
CA ALA A 639 8.70 23.40 8.80
C ALA A 639 8.12 22.60 9.95
N GLN A 640 6.87 22.22 9.80
CA GLN A 640 6.25 21.20 10.65
C GLN A 640 6.60 19.83 10.11
N VAL A 641 7.34 19.05 10.88
CA VAL A 641 7.81 17.71 10.50
C VAL A 641 7.11 16.68 11.37
N GLN A 642 6.38 15.78 10.74
CA GLN A 642 5.72 14.67 11.40
C GLN A 642 6.23 13.36 10.84
N ALA A 643 6.89 12.56 11.66
CA ALA A 643 7.27 11.19 11.31
C ALA A 643 6.34 10.17 11.97
N PHE A 644 6.10 9.06 11.29
CA PHE A 644 5.25 7.99 11.77
C PHE A 644 5.67 6.64 11.19
N SER A 645 5.33 5.57 11.89
CA SER A 645 5.46 4.22 11.38
C SER A 645 4.40 3.94 10.33
N PRO A 646 4.70 3.15 9.29
CA PRO A 646 3.66 2.65 8.38
C PRO A 646 2.57 1.92 9.18
N PRO A 647 1.32 2.00 8.74
CA PRO A 647 0.23 1.33 9.43
C PRO A 647 0.44 -0.19 9.42
N ALA A 648 0.13 -0.84 10.54
CA ALA A 648 0.26 -2.29 10.68
C ALA A 648 -0.74 -3.06 9.82
N LEU A 649 -1.90 -2.45 9.49
CA LEU A 649 -2.95 -3.05 8.66
C LEU A 649 -3.34 -2.13 7.51
N PRO A 650 -3.70 -2.68 6.34
CA PRO A 650 -4.21 -1.90 5.21
C PRO A 650 -5.58 -1.29 5.55
N GLY A 651 -5.89 -0.14 4.94
CA GLY A 651 -7.16 0.57 5.14
C GLY A 651 -7.18 1.53 6.32
N SER A 652 -6.12 1.62 7.12
CA SER A 652 -5.91 2.77 7.98
C SER A 652 -5.47 3.95 7.10
N THR A 653 -6.18 5.05 7.17
CA THR A 653 -5.81 6.28 6.47
C THR A 653 -4.44 6.72 6.96
N GLY A 654 -3.44 6.72 6.07
CA GLY A 654 -2.12 7.28 6.39
C GLY A 654 -2.29 8.74 6.81
N GLY A 655 -1.89 9.09 8.04
CA GLY A 655 -2.08 10.42 8.59
C GLY A 655 -2.19 10.40 10.11
N ALA A 656 -2.77 11.46 10.67
CA ALA A 656 -3.01 11.52 12.10
C ALA A 656 -3.97 10.40 12.55
N PRO A 657 -3.68 9.71 13.67
CA PRO A 657 -4.49 8.57 14.14
C PRO A 657 -5.92 8.97 14.52
N MET A 658 -6.14 10.25 14.86
CA MET A 658 -7.45 10.80 15.11
C MET A 658 -7.77 11.88 14.07
N GLN A 659 -8.84 11.69 13.32
CA GLN A 659 -9.33 12.60 12.30
C GLN A 659 -10.72 13.10 12.72
N PHE A 660 -10.86 14.39 12.91
CA PHE A 660 -12.11 15.02 13.28
C PHE A 660 -12.63 15.87 12.12
N VAL A 661 -13.81 15.53 11.59
CA VAL A 661 -14.42 16.23 10.45
C VAL A 661 -15.52 17.17 10.93
N ILE A 662 -15.30 18.47 10.73
CA ILE A 662 -16.31 19.52 10.98
C ILE A 662 -17.02 19.80 9.66
N ARG A 663 -18.34 19.76 9.66
CA ARG A 663 -19.18 19.99 8.47
C ARG A 663 -20.10 21.19 8.67
N THR A 664 -20.28 21.96 7.62
CA THR A 664 -21.23 23.08 7.60
C THR A 664 -21.89 23.21 6.24
N THR A 665 -23.08 23.81 6.20
CA THR A 665 -23.72 24.29 4.98
C THR A 665 -23.48 25.77 4.75
N GLY A 666 -22.79 26.44 5.70
CA GLY A 666 -22.41 27.86 5.62
C GLY A 666 -21.12 28.09 4.85
N ASP A 667 -20.53 29.27 5.05
CA ASP A 667 -19.29 29.67 4.38
C ASP A 667 -18.04 29.00 5.03
N TYR A 668 -16.96 28.93 4.26
CA TYR A 668 -15.70 28.36 4.70
C TYR A 668 -14.96 29.22 5.72
N ALA A 669 -15.18 30.55 5.74
CA ALA A 669 -14.55 31.44 6.71
C ALA A 669 -15.04 31.12 8.12
N THR A 670 -16.37 31.03 8.30
CA THR A 670 -16.97 30.62 9.59
C THR A 670 -16.51 29.20 9.99
N LEU A 671 -16.40 28.27 9.02
CA LEU A 671 -15.90 26.93 9.29
C LEU A 671 -14.45 26.94 9.78
N ALA A 672 -13.59 27.75 9.16
CA ALA A 672 -12.19 27.91 9.57
C ALA A 672 -12.07 28.45 11.00
N ASP A 673 -12.88 29.46 11.37
CA ASP A 673 -12.90 30.03 12.73
C ASP A 673 -13.26 28.95 13.77
N VAL A 674 -14.26 28.14 13.48
CA VAL A 674 -14.66 27.05 14.39
C VAL A 674 -13.55 25.99 14.48
N ALA A 675 -12.95 25.61 13.35
CA ALA A 675 -11.86 24.64 13.30
C ALA A 675 -10.63 25.10 14.08
N LEU A 676 -10.26 26.40 13.97
CA LEU A 676 -9.13 26.98 14.71
C LEU A 676 -9.39 27.02 16.23
N LYS A 677 -10.62 27.39 16.66
CA LYS A 677 -11.00 27.33 18.07
C LYS A 677 -10.93 25.91 18.62
N MET A 678 -11.39 24.94 17.84
CA MET A 678 -11.31 23.54 18.24
C MET A 678 -9.86 23.04 18.29
N GLN A 679 -9.02 23.43 17.33
CA GLN A 679 -7.59 23.13 17.34
C GLN A 679 -6.91 23.72 18.58
N GLN A 680 -7.24 24.94 18.94
CA GLN A 680 -6.71 25.58 20.14
C GLN A 680 -7.11 24.80 21.40
N ALA A 681 -8.39 24.47 21.55
CA ALA A 681 -8.87 23.67 22.67
C ALA A 681 -8.19 22.30 22.75
N ALA A 682 -7.96 21.65 21.59
CA ALA A 682 -7.23 20.39 21.53
C ALA A 682 -5.77 20.53 22.00
N ARG A 683 -5.08 21.61 21.64
CA ARG A 683 -3.72 21.90 22.12
C ARG A 683 -3.70 22.18 23.63
N GLU A 684 -4.62 22.97 24.11
CA GLU A 684 -4.73 23.34 25.54
C GLU A 684 -5.07 22.13 26.43
N SER A 685 -5.74 21.10 25.87
CA SER A 685 -6.09 19.88 26.61
C SER A 685 -4.87 19.06 27.02
N GLY A 686 -3.71 19.22 26.36
CA GLY A 686 -2.50 18.42 26.57
C GLY A 686 -2.61 16.94 26.18
N LEU A 687 -3.74 16.54 25.57
CA LEU A 687 -3.97 15.14 25.14
C LEU A 687 -3.28 14.80 23.82
N PHE A 688 -2.94 15.80 23.01
CA PHE A 688 -2.40 15.64 21.67
C PHE A 688 -1.00 16.22 21.58
N LEU A 689 -0.07 15.44 21.02
CA LEU A 689 1.30 15.91 20.71
C LEU A 689 1.30 16.87 19.52
N PHE A 690 0.38 16.67 18.58
CA PHE A 690 0.29 17.42 17.34
C PHE A 690 -1.18 17.57 16.92
N THR A 691 -1.51 18.74 16.44
CA THR A 691 -2.83 19.05 15.85
C THR A 691 -2.65 19.89 14.60
N ASP A 692 -3.35 19.54 13.52
CA ASP A 692 -3.36 20.32 12.27
C ASP A 692 -4.79 20.48 11.76
N VAL A 693 -5.04 21.57 11.03
CA VAL A 693 -6.29 21.87 10.33
C VAL A 693 -5.95 22.01 8.86
N ASP A 694 -6.64 21.28 8.00
CA ASP A 694 -6.40 21.30 6.55
C ASP A 694 -7.02 22.49 5.83
N LEU A 695 -8.11 23.09 6.37
CA LEU A 695 -8.68 24.31 5.86
C LEU A 695 -7.90 25.53 6.42
N LYS A 696 -7.25 26.28 5.53
CA LYS A 696 -6.43 27.45 5.89
C LYS A 696 -6.78 28.66 5.04
N PHE A 697 -6.91 29.83 5.68
CA PHE A 697 -7.18 31.13 5.06
C PHE A 697 -6.00 32.11 5.28
N ASP A 698 -4.80 31.60 5.37
CA ASP A 698 -3.58 32.36 5.68
C ASP A 698 -2.67 32.60 4.47
N THR A 699 -3.13 32.27 3.26
CA THR A 699 -2.37 32.50 2.03
C THR A 699 -2.67 33.90 1.48
N PRO A 700 -1.70 34.82 1.44
CA PRO A 700 -1.91 36.15 0.88
C PRO A 700 -2.17 36.07 -0.62
N GLN A 701 -3.05 36.91 -1.12
CA GLN A 701 -3.42 37.01 -2.54
C GLN A 701 -3.31 38.45 -3.03
N TYR A 702 -2.78 38.65 -4.23
CA TYR A 702 -2.89 39.91 -4.96
C TYR A 702 -4.19 39.90 -5.78
N VAL A 703 -5.07 40.87 -5.53
CA VAL A 703 -6.32 41.02 -6.28
C VAL A 703 -6.18 42.20 -7.23
N PHE A 704 -6.13 41.94 -8.53
CA PHE A 704 -6.12 42.97 -9.57
C PHE A 704 -7.57 43.37 -9.89
N LYS A 705 -7.96 44.59 -9.54
CA LYS A 705 -9.25 45.16 -9.92
C LYS A 705 -9.04 46.03 -11.17
N VAL A 706 -9.54 45.55 -12.29
CA VAL A 706 -9.45 46.27 -13.57
C VAL A 706 -10.69 47.13 -13.74
N ASP A 707 -10.49 48.39 -14.09
CA ASP A 707 -11.56 49.31 -14.45
C ASP A 707 -11.95 49.02 -15.90
N ALA A 708 -13.07 48.29 -16.07
CA ALA A 708 -13.54 47.81 -17.38
C ALA A 708 -13.93 49.00 -18.30
N ASP A 709 -14.51 50.06 -17.76
CA ASP A 709 -14.93 51.23 -18.55
C ASP A 709 -13.71 52.00 -19.07
N LYS A 710 -12.68 52.14 -18.22
CA LYS A 710 -11.44 52.78 -18.64
C LYS A 710 -10.66 51.90 -19.66
N ALA A 711 -10.60 50.62 -19.46
CA ALA A 711 -9.96 49.66 -20.41
C ALA A 711 -10.65 49.76 -21.76
N ASN A 712 -11.99 49.68 -21.82
CA ASN A 712 -12.74 49.74 -23.06
C ASN A 712 -12.59 51.10 -23.78
N ARG A 713 -12.49 52.21 -23.05
CA ARG A 713 -12.28 53.56 -23.65
C ARG A 713 -10.93 53.66 -24.38
N ILE A 714 -9.92 52.92 -23.97
CA ILE A 714 -8.60 52.91 -24.60
C ILE A 714 -8.44 51.73 -25.58
N GLY A 715 -9.53 51.03 -25.88
CA GLY A 715 -9.56 49.93 -26.85
C GLY A 715 -9.02 48.58 -26.34
N VAL A 716 -8.89 48.41 -25.02
CA VAL A 716 -8.43 47.15 -24.41
C VAL A 716 -9.63 46.40 -23.86
N ASN A 717 -9.85 45.16 -24.31
CA ASN A 717 -10.92 44.30 -23.81
C ASN A 717 -10.45 43.49 -22.61
N MET A 718 -11.39 43.01 -21.78
CA MET A 718 -11.09 42.27 -20.59
C MET A 718 -10.45 40.91 -20.86
N ALA A 719 -10.72 40.28 -22.01
CA ALA A 719 -10.09 39.03 -22.40
C ALA A 719 -8.59 39.19 -22.65
N ASP A 720 -8.18 40.32 -23.28
CA ASP A 720 -6.74 40.63 -23.49
C ASP A 720 -6.02 40.87 -22.18
N VAL A 721 -6.67 41.56 -21.20
CA VAL A 721 -6.11 41.74 -19.86
C VAL A 721 -5.97 40.40 -19.15
N GLY A 722 -6.99 39.57 -19.20
CA GLY A 722 -6.96 38.24 -18.59
C GLY A 722 -5.89 37.36 -19.19
N THR A 723 -5.77 37.32 -20.52
CA THR A 723 -4.75 36.54 -21.23
C THR A 723 -3.34 37.07 -20.94
N ALA A 724 -3.14 38.38 -20.89
CA ALA A 724 -1.85 38.99 -20.54
C ALA A 724 -1.42 38.59 -19.11
N LEU A 725 -2.33 38.73 -18.14
CA LEU A 725 -2.07 38.31 -16.77
C LEU A 725 -1.77 36.80 -16.66
N ALA A 726 -2.56 35.96 -17.33
CA ALA A 726 -2.33 34.52 -17.35
C ALA A 726 -0.97 34.15 -17.98
N THR A 727 -0.59 34.84 -19.04
CA THR A 727 0.70 34.61 -19.71
C THR A 727 1.87 35.08 -18.89
N MET A 728 1.78 36.27 -18.29
CA MET A 728 2.89 36.89 -17.54
C MET A 728 3.07 36.30 -16.13
N LEU A 729 2.00 35.85 -15.48
CA LEU A 729 2.01 35.39 -14.08
C LEU A 729 1.69 33.90 -13.94
N GLY A 730 0.88 33.32 -14.83
CA GLY A 730 0.40 31.95 -14.72
C GLY A 730 1.22 30.91 -15.46
N GLY A 731 2.18 31.32 -16.31
CA GLY A 731 2.94 30.36 -17.13
C GLY A 731 2.09 29.65 -18.17
N ASN A 732 1.40 30.42 -19.00
CA ASN A 732 0.42 29.92 -19.96
C ASN A 732 1.02 28.98 -21.03
N TYR A 733 0.41 27.81 -21.21
CA TYR A 733 0.70 26.89 -22.32
C TYR A 733 0.19 27.46 -23.65
N VAL A 734 1.02 27.41 -24.70
CA VAL A 734 0.65 27.90 -26.03
C VAL A 734 0.38 26.75 -27.00
N ASN A 735 1.38 25.90 -27.24
CA ASN A 735 1.32 24.77 -28.17
C ASN A 735 2.42 23.73 -27.86
N LEU A 736 2.60 22.78 -28.76
CA LEU A 736 3.59 21.72 -28.64
C LEU A 736 4.76 21.92 -29.61
N PHE A 737 5.95 21.43 -29.21
CA PHE A 737 7.08 21.27 -30.12
C PHE A 737 7.62 19.84 -30.03
N SER A 738 8.30 19.38 -31.08
CA SER A 738 8.86 18.05 -31.14
C SER A 738 10.33 18.03 -30.69
N LEU A 739 10.67 17.11 -29.78
CA LEU A 739 12.05 16.87 -29.34
C LEU A 739 12.24 15.35 -29.15
N TYR A 740 13.28 14.77 -29.77
CA TYR A 740 13.57 13.33 -29.71
C TYR A 740 12.37 12.42 -30.09
N GLY A 741 11.55 12.87 -31.06
CA GLY A 741 10.36 12.12 -31.50
C GLY A 741 9.16 12.16 -30.55
N ARG A 742 9.17 13.06 -29.58
CA ARG A 742 8.06 13.29 -28.64
C ARG A 742 7.61 14.74 -28.67
N SER A 743 6.37 14.96 -28.28
CA SER A 743 5.77 16.30 -28.18
C SER A 743 5.91 16.83 -26.75
N TYR A 744 6.44 18.03 -26.63
CA TYR A 744 6.61 18.77 -25.38
C TYR A 744 5.95 20.12 -25.46
N GLN A 745 5.61 20.70 -24.33
CA GLN A 745 4.90 21.97 -24.26
C GLN A 745 5.82 23.17 -24.50
N VAL A 746 5.24 24.23 -25.09
CA VAL A 746 5.81 25.57 -25.16
C VAL A 746 5.08 26.44 -24.15
N ILE A 747 5.83 26.99 -23.17
CA ILE A 747 5.31 27.72 -22.01
C ILE A 747 6.00 29.07 -21.89
#